data_747164451ab168c9be39574d2dd257f6
#
_entry.id   747164451ab168c9be39574d2dd257f6
#
_cell.length_a   1.000
_cell.length_b   1.000
_cell.length_c   1.000
_cell.angle_alpha   90.00
_cell.angle_beta   90.00
_cell.angle_gamma   90.00
#
_symmetry.space_group_name_H-M   'P 1'
#
loop_
_entity.id
_entity.type
_entity.pdbx_description
1 polymer ?
#
loop_
_entity_poly.entity_id
_entity_poly.type
_entity_poly.pdbx_seq_one_letter_code
_entity_poly.pdbx_strand_id
1 'polypeptide(L)'
;MSTRVYSEVYRIVSKLTGEISVMEEHDEMKDVLQGRITKLMKVGNSLKTTSKKASFMKECSELFYREHFEEVLDGKNNLVGFNNGVYDLELAQFRDGDPDDLVSLSTGIDYIEEADSTYRKEIMDFMDRILPTKETRDFVLLLFSSFLHGAIKDEKFHIWVGNGCHAKDTLIRMYNGELKKIQDIGVGEQLMGDDSTPRNVERLWRGNSKMYDIIPSKGEKFTVTGNHKLALKVSKQGGLKTAKESDKFILYYKINNVKKSKHFNTEEDAITFAKENLDSDIKYRVNKYIGKHQLLWQEIVSDSEEDGMIIKNCKKTFITMEELELYRTTQMNDKVLKYEDTVIVTVDNILKHHLNLERYKLFSVGIEYDNKEVPIDPYMLGYWLGDGHSKDSAITTMDEEVVEYFDEKAGNYNCRLNKAVKLNNKASTYRLQSLNTNENKTRGKLNTNKFMNALRELDVFGNKHIPELYKINDRQNRLELLAGIIDSDGHLTKNTSGSNNFEITFKSKALLEDVVELANSLGFAAYCSEITKTCQVEGFSGTYYRTQIHGIGIDTIPTKLQRKQAEPYDKLRNPCYVGFKIQQVDDDDYYGVQVDQNHMYVMGKNYMATNNSNGKSLLVSLFQKCFGDYCGQFNVTMLTQKRVKSNDTNSELVQAKGKRFCVLQEPSENEKINVGIMKELTGGDKVQGRGLYKDPITFKPQFKMVLTCNHLPGVMADDGGTWRRLRVLRFPSKFCENPDPNNSLEFKADTSLSEKFDDWKETFMKILLEYYAIYAKNGIVEPQDVILETNEYKRNNDQYAGFLDTLVEKSTKKTDIIDVDELYDLFKNWWSNTNASIRCPVKTTFKLNCNKHLGKDVRKGSSWHWNYWKYCDMDKKADDEDDM
;
A
#
# COMPACT_ATOMS: atom_id res chain seq x y z
N MET A 1 11.28 -10.59 43.19
CA MET A 1 12.14 -11.21 44.21
C MET A 1 11.36 -11.83 45.37
N SER A 2 10.60 -11.09 46.17
CA SER A 2 9.91 -11.66 47.36
C SER A 2 8.96 -12.83 47.05
N THR A 3 8.28 -12.86 45.91
CA THR A 3 7.39 -13.96 45.50
C THR A 3 8.17 -15.22 45.13
N ARG A 4 9.31 -15.09 44.45
CA ARG A 4 10.21 -16.19 44.16
C ARG A 4 10.81 -16.80 45.44
N VAL A 5 11.31 -15.98 46.35
CA VAL A 5 11.85 -16.44 47.65
C VAL A 5 10.78 -17.17 48.46
N TYR A 6 9.54 -16.65 48.47
CA TYR A 6 8.41 -17.29 49.12
C TYR A 6 8.11 -18.66 48.49
N SER A 7 8.03 -18.77 47.20
CA SER A 7 7.78 -20.05 46.50
C SER A 7 8.88 -21.07 46.81
N GLU A 8 10.14 -20.61 46.82
CA GLU A 8 11.28 -21.49 47.12
C GLU A 8 11.28 -21.97 48.58
N VAL A 9 10.94 -21.12 49.52
CA VAL A 9 10.77 -21.54 50.90
C VAL A 9 9.70 -22.63 51.05
N TYR A 10 8.57 -22.47 50.36
CA TYR A 10 7.52 -23.52 50.37
C TYR A 10 7.95 -24.81 49.67
N ARG A 11 8.70 -24.71 48.55
CA ARG A 11 9.26 -25.89 47.89
C ARG A 11 10.20 -26.67 48.81
N ILE A 12 11.09 -25.97 49.51
CA ILE A 12 11.98 -26.62 50.52
C ILE A 12 11.19 -27.24 51.68
N VAL A 13 10.19 -26.55 52.19
CA VAL A 13 9.32 -27.09 53.26
C VAL A 13 8.60 -28.35 52.81
N SER A 14 8.03 -28.34 51.57
CA SER A 14 7.36 -29.54 51.01
C SER A 14 8.31 -30.70 50.89
N LYS A 15 9.55 -30.47 50.39
CA LYS A 15 10.59 -31.50 50.30
C LYS A 15 10.94 -32.08 51.67
N LEU A 16 11.24 -31.26 52.63
CA LEU A 16 11.58 -31.69 53.99
C LEU A 16 10.42 -32.41 54.70
N THR A 17 9.18 -31.99 54.45
CA THR A 17 7.98 -32.70 54.95
C THR A 17 7.87 -34.09 54.36
N GLY A 18 8.16 -34.24 53.04
CA GLY A 18 8.22 -35.54 52.39
C GLY A 18 9.32 -36.44 52.98
N GLU A 19 10.50 -35.88 53.26
CA GLU A 19 11.60 -36.62 53.92
C GLU A 19 11.20 -37.11 55.31
N ILE A 20 10.58 -36.28 56.12
CA ILE A 20 10.10 -36.65 57.47
C ILE A 20 9.02 -37.75 57.40
N SER A 21 8.17 -37.74 56.39
CA SER A 21 7.08 -38.71 56.29
C SER A 21 7.52 -40.16 56.07
N VAL A 22 8.77 -40.37 55.65
CA VAL A 22 9.37 -41.69 55.43
C VAL A 22 10.35 -42.14 56.55
N MET A 23 10.55 -41.31 57.60
CA MET A 23 11.45 -41.58 58.74
C MET A 23 10.72 -42.32 59.87
N GLU A 24 11.45 -43.19 60.58
CA GLU A 24 10.91 -43.90 61.75
C GLU A 24 10.64 -42.94 62.92
N GLU A 25 9.74 -43.33 63.83
CA GLU A 25 9.20 -42.43 64.87
C GLU A 25 10.25 -42.01 65.92
N HIS A 26 11.38 -42.72 66.06
CA HIS A 26 12.46 -42.46 67.00
C HIS A 26 13.76 -41.96 66.40
N ASP A 27 13.70 -41.47 65.14
CA ASP A 27 14.90 -40.90 64.50
C ASP A 27 15.18 -39.48 65.00
N GLU A 28 16.31 -39.29 65.64
CA GLU A 28 16.75 -37.99 66.19
C GLU A 28 16.82 -36.91 65.12
N MET A 29 17.03 -37.26 63.83
CA MET A 29 17.04 -36.38 62.72
C MET A 29 15.65 -35.79 62.41
N LYS A 30 14.59 -36.47 62.75
CA LYS A 30 13.19 -36.07 62.57
C LYS A 30 12.89 -34.78 63.33
N ASP A 31 13.31 -34.65 64.61
CA ASP A 31 13.15 -33.42 65.42
C ASP A 31 13.96 -32.27 64.88
N VAL A 32 15.16 -32.51 64.35
CA VAL A 32 15.98 -31.51 63.71
C VAL A 32 15.34 -30.93 62.46
N LEU A 33 14.82 -31.81 61.60
CA LEU A 33 14.11 -31.44 60.37
C LEU A 33 12.79 -30.71 60.63
N GLN A 34 12.04 -31.17 61.66
CA GLN A 34 10.80 -30.49 62.12
C GLN A 34 11.09 -29.06 62.61
N GLY A 35 12.18 -28.89 63.38
CA GLY A 35 12.67 -27.61 63.82
C GLY A 35 13.06 -26.69 62.64
N ARG A 36 13.66 -27.25 61.59
CA ARG A 36 14.01 -26.56 60.36
C ARG A 36 12.79 -26.10 59.60
N ILE A 37 11.80 -26.99 59.45
CA ILE A 37 10.50 -26.65 58.78
C ILE A 37 9.81 -25.51 59.53
N THR A 38 9.76 -25.57 60.87
CA THR A 38 9.14 -24.52 61.67
C THR A 38 9.80 -23.18 61.48
N LYS A 39 11.15 -23.14 61.42
CA LYS A 39 11.91 -21.92 61.13
C LYS A 39 11.62 -21.40 59.72
N LEU A 40 11.61 -22.26 58.71
CA LEU A 40 11.30 -21.93 57.32
C LEU A 40 9.88 -21.38 57.15
N MET A 41 8.89 -21.98 57.80
CA MET A 41 7.51 -21.50 57.82
C MET A 41 7.38 -20.11 58.46
N LYS A 42 8.13 -19.82 59.56
CA LYS A 42 8.18 -18.47 60.11
C LYS A 42 8.74 -17.46 59.10
N VAL A 43 9.78 -17.83 58.38
CA VAL A 43 10.35 -16.96 57.31
C VAL A 43 9.32 -16.76 56.21
N GLY A 44 8.69 -17.82 55.69
CA GLY A 44 7.65 -17.75 54.68
C GLY A 44 6.46 -16.85 55.09
N ASN A 45 6.00 -16.94 56.32
CA ASN A 45 4.95 -16.07 56.87
C ASN A 45 5.39 -14.65 57.03
N SER A 46 6.67 -14.39 57.41
CA SER A 46 7.22 -13.06 57.44
C SER A 46 7.24 -12.38 56.09
N LEU A 47 7.52 -13.13 55.01
CA LEU A 47 7.51 -12.63 53.62
C LEU A 47 6.12 -12.28 53.11
N LYS A 48 5.03 -12.64 53.82
CA LYS A 48 3.67 -12.19 53.49
C LYS A 48 3.37 -10.79 53.98
N THR A 49 4.13 -10.26 54.90
CA THR A 49 3.90 -8.95 55.54
C THR A 49 4.66 -7.85 54.77
N THR A 50 3.95 -6.80 54.34
CA THR A 50 4.54 -5.72 53.52
C THR A 50 5.70 -4.97 54.22
N SER A 51 5.55 -4.66 55.53
CA SER A 51 6.60 -4.00 56.27
C SER A 51 7.89 -4.86 56.39
N LYS A 52 7.75 -6.16 56.63
CA LYS A 52 8.89 -7.10 56.68
C LYS A 52 9.54 -7.31 55.32
N LYS A 53 8.74 -7.32 54.25
CA LYS A 53 9.27 -7.31 52.89
C LYS A 53 10.10 -6.07 52.59
N ALA A 54 9.60 -4.91 52.99
CA ALA A 54 10.31 -3.64 52.80
C ALA A 54 11.63 -3.58 53.61
N SER A 55 11.60 -4.05 54.87
CA SER A 55 12.82 -4.14 55.71
C SER A 55 13.84 -5.12 55.13
N PHE A 56 13.39 -6.29 54.68
CA PHE A 56 14.25 -7.27 54.00
C PHE A 56 14.85 -6.72 52.72
N MET A 57 14.05 -6.04 51.89
CA MET A 57 14.54 -5.45 50.65
C MET A 57 15.55 -4.30 50.94
N LYS A 58 15.34 -3.53 52.01
CA LYS A 58 16.31 -2.49 52.44
C LYS A 58 17.63 -3.11 52.87
N GLU A 59 17.59 -4.16 53.70
CA GLU A 59 18.79 -4.90 54.13
C GLU A 59 19.51 -5.50 52.91
N CYS A 60 18.78 -6.14 51.98
CA CYS A 60 19.36 -6.65 50.73
C CYS A 60 20.02 -5.52 49.91
N SER A 61 19.42 -4.33 49.84
CA SER A 61 19.98 -3.22 49.08
C SER A 61 21.30 -2.70 49.67
N GLU A 62 21.48 -2.78 51.01
CA GLU A 62 22.73 -2.43 51.67
C GLU A 62 23.78 -3.58 51.53
N LEU A 63 23.34 -4.85 51.71
CA LEU A 63 24.24 -6.00 51.70
C LEU A 63 24.83 -6.30 50.31
N PHE A 64 23.99 -6.12 49.28
CA PHE A 64 24.38 -6.38 47.90
C PHE A 64 24.71 -5.10 47.11
N TYR A 65 24.94 -3.98 47.81
CA TYR A 65 25.36 -2.74 47.17
C TYR A 65 26.70 -2.94 46.45
N ARG A 66 26.74 -2.57 45.20
CA ARG A 66 27.94 -2.54 44.39
C ARG A 66 28.01 -1.19 43.69
N GLU A 67 29.06 -0.44 43.93
CA GLU A 67 29.28 0.85 43.27
C GLU A 67 29.37 0.67 41.76
N HIS A 68 28.73 1.56 41.01
CA HIS A 68 28.65 1.50 39.55
C HIS A 68 27.98 0.23 38.97
N PHE A 69 27.19 -0.53 39.78
CA PHE A 69 26.54 -1.76 39.31
C PHE A 69 25.67 -1.53 38.06
N GLU A 70 24.90 -0.43 38.05
CA GLU A 70 24.05 -0.09 36.89
C GLU A 70 24.87 0.17 35.63
N GLU A 71 26.13 0.62 35.72
CA GLU A 71 26.98 0.88 34.55
C GLU A 71 27.48 -0.40 33.91
N VAL A 72 27.77 -1.42 34.71
CA VAL A 72 28.32 -2.72 34.25
C VAL A 72 27.28 -3.75 33.91
N LEU A 73 26.03 -3.57 34.43
CA LEU A 73 24.92 -4.45 34.15
C LEU A 73 24.58 -4.46 32.63
N ASP A 74 24.40 -5.63 32.05
CA ASP A 74 24.18 -5.84 30.61
C ASP A 74 25.32 -5.32 29.72
N GLY A 75 26.53 -5.12 30.29
CA GLY A 75 27.69 -4.58 29.60
C GLY A 75 28.48 -5.61 28.78
N LYS A 76 28.30 -6.91 29.01
CA LYS A 76 29.03 -7.96 28.30
C LYS A 76 28.41 -8.19 26.92
N ASN A 77 29.14 -7.79 25.87
CA ASN A 77 28.64 -7.78 24.49
C ASN A 77 28.47 -9.17 23.87
N ASN A 78 29.15 -10.18 24.40
CA ASN A 78 29.17 -11.55 23.88
C ASN A 78 28.13 -12.47 24.54
N LEU A 79 27.46 -12.05 25.61
CA LEU A 79 26.49 -12.87 26.31
C LEU A 79 25.06 -12.55 25.90
N VAL A 80 24.27 -13.59 25.64
CA VAL A 80 22.82 -13.50 25.34
C VAL A 80 22.05 -14.29 26.36
N GLY A 81 21.16 -13.63 27.12
CA GLY A 81 20.31 -14.28 28.13
C GLY A 81 19.09 -14.97 27.49
N PHE A 82 18.85 -16.21 27.89
CA PHE A 82 17.66 -17.00 27.60
C PHE A 82 16.90 -17.29 28.90
N ASN A 83 15.68 -17.78 28.84
CA ASN A 83 14.94 -18.15 30.03
C ASN A 83 15.60 -19.29 30.80
N ASN A 84 16.25 -20.22 30.10
CA ASN A 84 16.90 -21.41 30.65
C ASN A 84 18.43 -21.30 30.81
N GLY A 85 19.06 -20.15 30.51
CA GLY A 85 20.51 -19.97 30.68
C GLY A 85 21.08 -18.82 29.89
N VAL A 86 22.36 -18.88 29.57
CA VAL A 86 23.12 -17.86 28.85
C VAL A 86 23.88 -18.51 27.71
N TYR A 87 23.84 -17.89 26.52
CA TYR A 87 24.67 -18.29 25.39
C TYR A 87 25.87 -17.34 25.27
N ASP A 88 27.07 -17.92 25.27
CA ASP A 88 28.31 -17.19 25.04
C ASP A 88 28.68 -17.27 23.56
N LEU A 89 28.63 -16.13 22.89
CA LEU A 89 28.90 -15.99 21.44
C LEU A 89 30.38 -16.16 21.08
N GLU A 90 31.30 -15.91 22.02
CA GLU A 90 32.74 -16.08 21.78
C GLU A 90 33.13 -17.54 21.93
N LEU A 91 32.56 -18.23 22.91
CA LEU A 91 32.78 -19.66 23.12
C LEU A 91 31.88 -20.53 22.25
N ALA A 92 30.86 -19.95 21.61
CA ALA A 92 29.81 -20.64 20.88
C ALA A 92 29.13 -21.74 21.71
N GLN A 93 28.89 -21.45 23.00
CA GLN A 93 28.40 -22.43 23.98
C GLN A 93 27.23 -21.88 24.80
N PHE A 94 26.23 -22.70 25.01
CA PHE A 94 25.16 -22.48 25.97
C PHE A 94 25.56 -23.06 27.33
N ARG A 95 25.23 -22.36 28.42
CA ARG A 95 25.47 -22.77 29.81
C ARG A 95 24.48 -22.15 30.76
N ASP A 96 24.46 -22.65 31.98
CA ASP A 96 23.73 -22.01 33.06
C ASP A 96 24.23 -20.55 33.26
N GLY A 97 23.31 -19.67 33.63
CA GLY A 97 23.64 -18.30 33.96
C GLY A 97 24.36 -18.17 35.29
N ASP A 98 25.42 -17.35 35.34
CA ASP A 98 26.15 -17.05 36.56
C ASP A 98 25.83 -15.60 36.99
N PRO A 99 25.68 -15.32 38.32
CA PRO A 99 25.48 -13.95 38.79
C PRO A 99 26.54 -12.95 38.29
N ASP A 100 27.77 -13.38 38.07
CA ASP A 100 28.88 -12.56 37.56
C ASP A 100 28.78 -12.31 36.04
N ASP A 101 27.81 -12.94 35.34
CA ASP A 101 27.49 -12.59 33.98
C ASP A 101 26.89 -11.19 33.86
N LEU A 102 26.25 -10.71 34.92
CA LEU A 102 25.62 -9.39 35.00
C LEU A 102 24.62 -9.19 33.83
N VAL A 103 23.90 -10.22 33.47
CA VAL A 103 22.88 -10.20 32.40
C VAL A 103 21.50 -10.12 33.05
N SER A 104 20.78 -9.02 32.78
CA SER A 104 19.41 -8.81 33.26
C SER A 104 18.36 -8.93 32.15
N LEU A 105 18.78 -8.79 30.90
CA LEU A 105 17.92 -8.88 29.72
C LEU A 105 17.80 -10.34 29.25
N SER A 106 16.63 -10.72 28.79
CA SER A 106 16.36 -12.04 28.23
C SER A 106 15.70 -11.94 26.83
N THR A 107 15.97 -12.91 26.00
CA THR A 107 15.23 -13.12 24.76
C THR A 107 13.76 -13.49 25.03
N GLY A 108 13.43 -13.89 26.24
CA GLY A 108 12.08 -14.35 26.62
C GLY A 108 11.72 -15.74 26.08
N ILE A 109 12.68 -16.44 25.45
CA ILE A 109 12.53 -17.81 24.92
C ILE A 109 13.56 -18.73 25.56
N ASP A 110 13.36 -20.03 25.41
CA ASP A 110 14.33 -21.04 25.82
C ASP A 110 15.35 -21.29 24.70
N TYR A 111 16.60 -21.53 25.07
CA TYR A 111 17.60 -22.04 24.14
C TYR A 111 17.31 -23.50 23.85
N ILE A 112 17.37 -23.88 22.56
CA ILE A 112 17.24 -25.24 22.06
C ILE A 112 18.54 -25.66 21.36
N GLU A 113 18.98 -26.92 21.57
CA GLU A 113 20.19 -27.42 20.91
C GLU A 113 19.97 -27.74 19.45
N GLU A 114 18.81 -28.30 19.12
CA GLU A 114 18.40 -28.66 17.77
C GLU A 114 17.16 -27.88 17.33
N ALA A 115 17.19 -27.35 16.13
CA ALA A 115 16.06 -26.68 15.52
C ALA A 115 15.03 -27.73 15.05
N ASP A 116 13.74 -27.49 15.30
CA ASP A 116 12.69 -28.29 14.69
C ASP A 116 12.78 -28.23 13.16
N SER A 117 12.88 -29.38 12.51
CA SER A 117 13.09 -29.48 11.07
C SER A 117 11.90 -28.95 10.27
N THR A 118 10.68 -29.06 10.82
CA THR A 118 9.45 -28.55 10.17
C THR A 118 9.41 -27.04 10.24
N TYR A 119 9.59 -26.46 11.43
CA TYR A 119 9.62 -25.02 11.61
C TYR A 119 10.80 -24.39 10.88
N ARG A 120 11.97 -25.03 10.86
CA ARG A 120 13.13 -24.58 10.08
C ARG A 120 12.80 -24.45 8.60
N LYS A 121 12.12 -25.44 8.03
CA LYS A 121 11.69 -25.41 6.63
C LYS A 121 10.69 -24.29 6.40
N GLU A 122 9.68 -24.15 7.24
CA GLU A 122 8.66 -23.11 7.14
C GLU A 122 9.27 -21.71 7.23
N ILE A 123 10.21 -21.49 8.16
CA ILE A 123 10.92 -20.22 8.33
C ILE A 123 11.75 -19.90 7.08
N MET A 124 12.49 -20.88 6.55
CA MET A 124 13.29 -20.66 5.36
C MET A 124 12.43 -20.40 4.12
N ASP A 125 11.30 -21.12 3.98
CA ASP A 125 10.31 -20.85 2.93
C ASP A 125 9.70 -19.44 3.06
N PHE A 126 9.44 -18.99 4.30
CA PHE A 126 8.99 -17.62 4.57
C PHE A 126 10.05 -16.58 4.17
N MET A 127 11.32 -16.82 4.54
CA MET A 127 12.43 -15.94 4.16
C MET A 127 12.65 -15.91 2.65
N ASP A 128 12.52 -17.05 1.96
CA ASP A 128 12.61 -17.18 0.50
C ASP A 128 11.49 -16.41 -0.22
N ARG A 129 10.31 -16.37 0.39
CA ARG A 129 9.18 -15.60 -0.14
C ARG A 129 9.35 -14.10 0.05
N ILE A 130 9.83 -13.64 1.21
CA ILE A 130 10.04 -12.21 1.48
C ILE A 130 11.24 -11.67 0.70
N LEU A 131 12.31 -12.44 0.62
CA LEU A 131 13.59 -12.09 0.00
C LEU A 131 13.99 -13.18 -1.00
N PRO A 132 13.42 -13.19 -2.21
CA PRO A 132 13.59 -14.26 -3.18
C PRO A 132 15.02 -14.45 -3.68
N THR A 133 15.84 -13.39 -3.66
CA THR A 133 17.25 -13.47 -4.01
C THR A 133 18.04 -14.06 -2.86
N LYS A 134 18.74 -15.17 -3.11
CA LYS A 134 19.52 -15.87 -2.07
C LYS A 134 20.53 -14.94 -1.39
N GLU A 135 21.21 -14.13 -2.17
CA GLU A 135 22.22 -13.18 -1.70
C GLU A 135 21.62 -12.16 -0.73
N THR A 136 20.44 -11.63 -1.05
CA THR A 136 19.74 -10.64 -0.19
C THR A 136 19.18 -11.30 1.07
N ARG A 137 18.63 -12.51 0.96
CA ARG A 137 18.16 -13.30 2.11
C ARG A 137 19.31 -13.63 3.07
N ASP A 138 20.42 -14.17 2.55
CA ASP A 138 21.59 -14.51 3.36
C ASP A 138 22.19 -13.26 4.00
N PHE A 139 22.18 -12.13 3.29
CA PHE A 139 22.58 -10.83 3.84
C PHE A 139 21.69 -10.41 5.03
N VAL A 140 20.37 -10.54 4.94
CA VAL A 140 19.44 -10.18 6.04
C VAL A 140 19.61 -11.11 7.23
N LEU A 141 19.80 -12.42 7.01
CA LEU A 141 20.06 -13.38 8.10
C LEU A 141 21.42 -13.10 8.77
N LEU A 142 22.46 -12.78 8.01
CA LEU A 142 23.76 -12.34 8.55
C LEU A 142 23.64 -11.02 9.30
N LEU A 143 22.85 -10.07 8.78
CA LEU A 143 22.58 -8.81 9.46
C LEU A 143 21.88 -9.04 10.80
N PHE A 144 20.82 -9.83 10.83
CA PHE A 144 20.11 -10.16 12.05
C PHE A 144 20.99 -10.92 13.06
N SER A 145 21.78 -11.87 12.56
CA SER A 145 22.72 -12.58 13.43
C SER A 145 23.79 -11.66 14.04
N SER A 146 24.23 -10.64 13.29
CA SER A 146 25.16 -9.64 13.80
C SER A 146 24.62 -8.87 14.99
N PHE A 147 23.28 -8.74 15.10
CA PHE A 147 22.63 -8.07 16.22
C PHE A 147 22.69 -8.86 17.53
N LEU A 148 22.98 -10.15 17.50
CA LEU A 148 23.23 -10.95 18.70
C LEU A 148 24.43 -10.43 19.51
N HIS A 149 25.44 -9.90 18.84
CA HIS A 149 26.60 -9.34 19.51
C HIS A 149 26.42 -7.85 19.80
N GLY A 150 26.64 -7.43 21.03
CA GLY A 150 26.47 -6.04 21.48
C GLY A 150 27.52 -5.04 21.00
N ALA A 151 28.55 -5.42 20.27
CA ALA A 151 29.49 -4.46 19.72
C ALA A 151 29.05 -3.97 18.34
N ILE A 152 29.20 -2.68 18.10
CA ILE A 152 29.00 -2.05 16.80
C ILE A 152 30.31 -2.20 16.00
N LYS A 153 30.41 -3.27 15.19
CA LYS A 153 31.62 -3.56 14.38
C LYS A 153 31.55 -2.93 12.99
N ASP A 154 30.38 -2.90 12.38
CA ASP A 154 30.19 -2.56 10.96
C ASP A 154 29.87 -1.08 10.73
N GLU A 155 29.55 -0.33 11.78
CA GLU A 155 29.19 1.10 11.73
C GLU A 155 28.09 1.41 10.70
N LYS A 156 27.12 0.50 10.50
CA LYS A 156 26.07 0.63 9.47
C LYS A 156 24.74 1.13 10.05
N PHE A 157 24.01 1.83 9.20
CA PHE A 157 22.64 2.25 9.42
C PHE A 157 21.80 1.74 8.24
N HIS A 158 20.83 0.89 8.53
CA HIS A 158 20.04 0.23 7.51
C HIS A 158 18.70 0.94 7.33
N ILE A 159 18.29 1.16 6.08
CA ILE A 159 17.01 1.74 5.70
C ILE A 159 16.25 0.72 4.86
N TRP A 160 15.07 0.34 5.31
CA TRP A 160 14.18 -0.61 4.66
C TRP A 160 12.99 0.11 4.07
N VAL A 161 12.83 0.04 2.76
CA VAL A 161 11.85 0.85 2.01
C VAL A 161 10.66 0.00 1.57
N GLY A 162 9.45 0.57 1.59
CA GLY A 162 8.18 -0.02 1.09
C GLY A 162 7.18 1.06 0.72
N ASN A 163 5.92 0.73 0.35
CA ASN A 163 5.13 1.56 -0.56
C ASN A 163 3.76 2.07 -0.10
N GLY A 164 3.38 3.22 -0.64
CA GLY A 164 2.12 3.77 -1.16
C GLY A 164 1.01 4.21 -0.18
N CYS A 165 0.56 5.49 -0.29
CA CYS A 165 -0.45 6.09 0.59
C CYS A 165 -1.43 7.00 -0.18
N HIS A 166 -2.59 7.34 0.44
CA HIS A 166 -3.63 8.24 -0.06
C HIS A 166 -3.54 9.62 0.59
N ALA A 167 -4.10 10.64 -0.06
CA ALA A 167 -4.26 11.96 0.53
C ALA A 167 -5.29 11.95 1.67
N LYS A 168 -5.21 12.99 2.52
CA LYS A 168 -6.21 13.29 3.54
C LYS A 168 -7.62 13.33 2.96
N ASP A 169 -8.60 12.98 3.78
CA ASP A 169 -10.03 12.93 3.45
C ASP A 169 -10.44 11.91 2.36
N THR A 170 -9.52 11.05 1.91
CA THR A 170 -9.88 9.93 1.04
C THR A 170 -10.84 9.00 1.78
N LEU A 171 -11.99 8.71 1.17
CA LEU A 171 -13.03 7.86 1.74
C LEU A 171 -12.74 6.39 1.45
N ILE A 172 -12.67 5.58 2.49
CA ILE A 172 -12.45 4.14 2.41
C ILE A 172 -13.72 3.41 2.87
N ARG A 173 -14.08 2.34 2.18
CA ARG A 173 -15.24 1.51 2.54
C ARG A 173 -14.85 0.55 3.66
N MET A 174 -15.52 0.67 4.80
CA MET A 174 -15.38 -0.27 5.92
C MET A 174 -16.16 -1.56 5.63
N TYR A 175 -15.78 -2.66 6.27
CA TYR A 175 -16.46 -3.95 6.07
C TYR A 175 -17.93 -3.93 6.50
N ASN A 176 -18.29 -3.13 7.51
CA ASN A 176 -19.68 -2.90 7.93
C ASN A 176 -20.50 -2.08 6.92
N GLY A 177 -19.88 -1.61 5.82
CA GLY A 177 -20.48 -0.84 4.75
C GLY A 177 -20.38 0.67 4.90
N GLU A 178 -19.92 1.20 6.05
CA GLU A 178 -19.73 2.64 6.25
C GLU A 178 -18.59 3.21 5.41
N LEU A 179 -18.64 4.50 5.09
CA LEU A 179 -17.54 5.27 4.53
C LEU A 179 -16.83 6.03 5.64
N LYS A 180 -15.52 5.76 5.79
CA LYS A 180 -14.67 6.41 6.78
C LYS A 180 -13.52 7.13 6.10
N LYS A 181 -13.13 8.30 6.60
CA LYS A 181 -11.95 9.00 6.10
C LYS A 181 -10.69 8.24 6.49
N ILE A 182 -9.72 8.16 5.59
CA ILE A 182 -8.51 7.37 5.79
C ILE A 182 -7.72 7.75 7.05
N GLN A 183 -7.67 9.03 7.40
CA GLN A 183 -6.98 9.51 8.60
C GLN A 183 -7.68 9.11 9.91
N ASP A 184 -8.96 8.74 9.88
CA ASP A 184 -9.77 8.38 11.03
C ASP A 184 -9.81 6.87 11.27
N ILE A 185 -9.22 6.07 10.36
CA ILE A 185 -9.13 4.62 10.47
C ILE A 185 -8.13 4.26 11.57
N GLY A 186 -8.48 3.25 12.39
CA GLY A 186 -7.68 2.71 13.48
C GLY A 186 -7.12 1.31 13.17
N VAL A 187 -6.03 0.93 13.85
CA VAL A 187 -5.52 -0.45 13.81
C VAL A 187 -6.55 -1.39 14.42
N GLY A 188 -6.76 -2.56 13.81
CA GLY A 188 -7.75 -3.56 14.20
C GLY A 188 -9.14 -3.34 13.62
N GLU A 189 -9.39 -2.23 12.92
CA GLU A 189 -10.62 -2.04 12.15
C GLU A 189 -10.59 -2.88 10.85
N GLN A 190 -11.76 -3.12 10.27
CA GLN A 190 -11.91 -3.94 9.07
C GLN A 190 -12.39 -3.09 7.89
N LEU A 191 -11.61 -3.13 6.80
CA LEU A 191 -11.98 -2.55 5.51
C LEU A 191 -12.70 -3.58 4.64
N MET A 192 -13.45 -3.11 3.65
CA MET A 192 -14.07 -3.95 2.63
C MET A 192 -13.03 -4.35 1.57
N GLY A 193 -12.81 -5.65 1.40
CA GLY A 193 -12.01 -6.21 0.33
C GLY A 193 -12.69 -6.15 -1.03
N ASP A 194 -11.92 -6.26 -2.08
CA ASP A 194 -12.41 -6.31 -3.47
C ASP A 194 -13.22 -7.57 -3.80
N ASP A 195 -13.12 -8.59 -2.96
CA ASP A 195 -13.82 -9.87 -2.99
C ASP A 195 -14.95 -10.00 -1.96
N SER A 196 -15.34 -8.89 -1.33
CA SER A 196 -16.37 -8.81 -0.28
C SER A 196 -15.98 -9.46 1.05
N THR A 197 -14.70 -9.78 1.27
CA THR A 197 -14.20 -10.28 2.55
C THR A 197 -13.56 -9.17 3.39
N PRO A 198 -13.50 -9.31 4.74
CA PRO A 198 -12.90 -8.27 5.57
C PRO A 198 -11.39 -8.19 5.36
N ARG A 199 -10.86 -6.97 5.42
CA ARG A 199 -9.42 -6.67 5.45
C ARG A 199 -9.10 -6.04 6.80
N ASN A 200 -8.37 -6.75 7.65
CA ASN A 200 -7.97 -6.22 8.95
C ASN A 200 -6.86 -5.18 8.77
N VAL A 201 -7.05 -4.02 9.37
CA VAL A 201 -6.02 -2.96 9.39
C VAL A 201 -4.96 -3.35 10.41
N GLU A 202 -3.78 -3.70 9.93
CA GLU A 202 -2.65 -4.10 10.77
C GLU A 202 -1.82 -2.90 11.23
N ARG A 203 -1.66 -1.90 10.35
CA ARG A 203 -0.86 -0.69 10.60
C ARG A 203 -1.38 0.52 9.86
N LEU A 204 -0.97 1.69 10.38
CA LEU A 204 -1.28 3.00 9.81
C LEU A 204 0.01 3.74 9.48
N TRP A 205 -0.02 4.49 8.38
CA TRP A 205 1.08 5.31 7.91
C TRP A 205 0.61 6.76 7.78
N ARG A 206 1.47 7.71 8.14
CA ARG A 206 1.21 9.14 7.98
C ARG A 206 2.50 9.84 7.64
N GLY A 207 2.45 10.83 6.77
CA GLY A 207 3.59 11.65 6.39
C GLY A 207 3.19 12.73 5.41
N ASN A 208 4.16 13.36 4.76
CA ASN A 208 3.95 14.38 3.74
C ASN A 208 4.78 14.05 2.51
N SER A 209 4.23 14.15 1.30
CA SER A 209 4.86 13.71 0.07
C SER A 209 4.33 14.44 -1.15
N LYS A 210 5.08 14.33 -2.26
CA LYS A 210 4.61 14.69 -3.58
C LYS A 210 3.38 13.85 -3.94
N MET A 211 2.30 14.54 -4.31
CA MET A 211 1.02 13.92 -4.57
C MET A 211 0.64 13.97 -6.05
N TYR A 212 -0.21 13.04 -6.43
CA TYR A 212 -0.72 12.91 -7.78
C TYR A 212 -2.23 12.71 -7.77
N ASP A 213 -2.94 13.56 -8.49
CA ASP A 213 -4.36 13.38 -8.76
C ASP A 213 -4.55 12.29 -9.81
N ILE A 214 -5.29 11.27 -9.45
CA ILE A 214 -5.81 10.28 -10.37
C ILE A 214 -7.21 10.73 -10.78
N ILE A 215 -7.36 11.11 -12.03
CA ILE A 215 -8.58 11.72 -12.57
C ILE A 215 -9.27 10.71 -13.48
N PRO A 216 -10.26 9.95 -12.97
CA PRO A 216 -11.04 9.04 -13.80
C PRO A 216 -11.83 9.81 -14.87
N SER A 217 -12.06 9.21 -16.03
CA SER A 217 -12.92 9.81 -17.07
C SER A 217 -14.38 9.89 -16.66
N LYS A 218 -14.77 9.11 -15.63
CA LYS A 218 -16.07 9.10 -14.96
C LYS A 218 -15.87 8.77 -13.49
N GLY A 219 -16.60 9.44 -12.60
CA GLY A 219 -16.45 9.30 -11.16
C GLY A 219 -15.61 10.42 -10.54
N GLU A 220 -15.34 10.31 -9.24
CA GLU A 220 -14.61 11.31 -8.48
C GLU A 220 -13.10 11.09 -8.59
N LYS A 221 -12.32 12.18 -8.63
CA LYS A 221 -10.87 12.10 -8.55
C LYS A 221 -10.44 11.71 -7.13
N PHE A 222 -9.29 11.07 -7.03
CA PHE A 222 -8.63 10.79 -5.75
C PHE A 222 -7.13 11.06 -5.88
N THR A 223 -6.49 11.38 -4.75
CA THR A 223 -5.09 11.81 -4.73
C THR A 223 -4.25 10.80 -3.96
N VAL A 224 -3.08 10.46 -4.51
CA VAL A 224 -2.19 9.44 -3.97
C VAL A 224 -0.72 9.88 -4.11
N THR A 225 0.18 9.21 -3.37
CA THR A 225 1.63 9.36 -3.52
C THR A 225 2.15 8.72 -4.81
N GLY A 226 3.32 9.12 -5.29
CA GLY A 226 3.90 8.58 -6.54
C GLY A 226 4.17 7.08 -6.50
N ASN A 227 4.53 6.55 -5.35
CA ASN A 227 4.74 5.13 -5.12
C ASN A 227 3.45 4.34 -4.78
N HIS A 228 2.27 5.00 -4.76
CA HIS A 228 1.00 4.29 -4.57
C HIS A 228 0.71 3.34 -5.72
N LYS A 229 0.28 2.15 -5.39
CA LYS A 229 -0.01 1.08 -6.34
C LYS A 229 -1.44 1.17 -6.82
N LEU A 230 -1.61 1.48 -8.08
CA LEU A 230 -2.90 1.41 -8.74
C LEU A 230 -3.16 -0.02 -9.20
N ALA A 231 -4.31 -0.57 -8.80
CA ALA A 231 -4.83 -1.80 -9.35
C ALA A 231 -5.56 -1.48 -10.66
N LEU A 232 -5.08 -2.03 -11.77
CA LEU A 232 -5.57 -1.71 -13.11
C LEU A 232 -5.97 -2.99 -13.85
N LYS A 233 -7.04 -2.91 -14.64
CA LYS A 233 -7.42 -3.97 -15.59
C LYS A 233 -6.89 -3.68 -16.98
N VAL A 234 -6.33 -4.70 -17.62
CA VAL A 234 -5.95 -4.65 -19.05
C VAL A 234 -7.22 -4.63 -19.87
N SER A 235 -7.54 -3.47 -20.46
CA SER A 235 -8.73 -3.31 -21.28
C SER A 235 -8.47 -3.79 -22.69
N LYS A 236 -9.47 -4.47 -23.24
CA LYS A 236 -9.67 -4.82 -24.64
C LYS A 236 -8.41 -4.89 -25.52
N GLN A 237 -8.00 -6.06 -25.94
CA GLN A 237 -6.88 -6.27 -26.88
C GLN A 237 -5.54 -5.65 -26.45
N GLY A 238 -5.34 -5.56 -25.14
CA GLY A 238 -4.19 -4.84 -24.57
C GLY A 238 -2.85 -5.38 -24.98
N GLY A 239 -2.72 -6.68 -25.13
CA GLY A 239 -1.43 -7.31 -25.33
C GLY A 239 -1.00 -7.47 -26.78
N LEU A 240 -1.90 -7.78 -27.68
CA LEU A 240 -1.52 -8.27 -28.99
C LEU A 240 -2.19 -7.51 -30.14
N LYS A 241 -1.40 -6.90 -31.00
CA LYS A 241 -1.86 -6.20 -32.18
C LYS A 241 -1.01 -6.55 -33.39
N THR A 242 -1.66 -6.92 -34.50
CA THR A 242 -1.00 -7.16 -35.78
C THR A 242 -1.25 -6.00 -36.73
N ALA A 243 -0.24 -5.60 -37.45
CA ALA A 243 -0.34 -4.61 -38.52
C ALA A 243 0.51 -5.06 -39.70
N LYS A 244 0.06 -4.79 -40.91
CA LYS A 244 0.81 -5.06 -42.14
C LYS A 244 1.16 -3.74 -42.80
N GLU A 245 2.45 -3.54 -43.09
CA GLU A 245 2.87 -2.50 -44.01
C GLU A 245 2.42 -2.89 -45.43
N SER A 246 1.85 -1.96 -46.19
CA SER A 246 1.46 -2.21 -47.56
C SER A 246 2.69 -2.50 -48.41
N ASP A 247 2.53 -3.42 -49.37
CA ASP A 247 3.54 -3.61 -50.41
C ASP A 247 3.70 -2.33 -51.20
N LYS A 248 4.93 -2.01 -51.55
CA LYS A 248 5.28 -0.81 -52.33
C LYS A 248 6.26 -1.16 -53.42
N PHE A 249 6.17 -0.41 -54.51
CA PHE A 249 7.12 -0.51 -55.60
C PHE A 249 8.00 0.76 -55.61
N ILE A 250 9.30 0.60 -55.64
CA ILE A 250 10.25 1.70 -55.57
C ILE A 250 10.98 1.78 -56.90
N LEU A 251 10.74 2.88 -57.61
CA LEU A 251 11.44 3.22 -58.84
C LEU A 251 12.75 3.92 -58.49
N TYR A 252 13.86 3.34 -58.91
CA TYR A 252 15.21 3.95 -58.84
C TYR A 252 15.65 4.41 -60.21
N TYR A 253 16.14 5.61 -60.30
CA TYR A 253 16.67 6.17 -61.53
C TYR A 253 17.75 7.21 -61.23
N LYS A 254 18.49 7.67 -62.24
CA LYS A 254 19.62 8.56 -62.09
C LYS A 254 19.53 9.70 -63.08
N ILE A 255 19.44 10.95 -62.62
CA ILE A 255 19.45 12.18 -63.44
C ILE A 255 20.68 12.97 -63.03
N ASN A 256 21.49 13.40 -64.02
CA ASN A 256 22.70 14.18 -63.84
C ASN A 256 23.64 13.59 -62.75
N ASN A 257 23.84 12.29 -62.79
CA ASN A 257 24.64 11.53 -61.81
C ASN A 257 24.06 11.49 -60.36
N VAL A 258 22.87 12.06 -60.08
CA VAL A 258 22.20 12.00 -58.77
C VAL A 258 21.21 10.84 -58.75
N LYS A 259 21.33 9.97 -57.75
CA LYS A 259 20.39 8.87 -57.53
C LYS A 259 19.08 9.43 -56.97
N LYS A 260 17.96 9.05 -57.58
CA LYS A 260 16.60 9.39 -57.12
C LYS A 260 15.78 8.14 -56.92
N SER A 261 14.79 8.19 -56.05
CA SER A 261 13.81 7.12 -55.85
C SER A 261 12.42 7.69 -55.64
N LYS A 262 11.40 6.97 -56.09
CA LYS A 262 9.99 7.33 -55.91
C LYS A 262 9.19 6.07 -55.57
N HIS A 263 8.20 6.22 -54.72
CA HIS A 263 7.39 5.10 -54.19
C HIS A 263 6.03 5.08 -54.89
N PHE A 264 5.55 3.87 -55.23
CA PHE A 264 4.28 3.61 -55.88
C PHE A 264 3.57 2.43 -55.22
N ASN A 265 2.26 2.36 -55.38
CA ASN A 265 1.46 1.28 -54.80
C ASN A 265 1.38 0.05 -55.74
N THR A 266 1.56 0.29 -57.02
CA THR A 266 1.58 -0.80 -58.04
C THR A 266 2.85 -0.71 -58.88
N GLU A 267 3.25 -1.83 -59.51
CA GLU A 267 4.39 -1.87 -60.43
C GLU A 267 4.07 -1.09 -61.71
N GLU A 268 2.80 -1.22 -62.18
CA GLU A 268 2.29 -0.52 -63.36
C GLU A 268 2.40 1.02 -63.23
N ASP A 269 2.01 1.56 -62.06
CA ASP A 269 2.16 3.00 -61.77
C ASP A 269 3.62 3.43 -61.82
N ALA A 270 4.53 2.62 -61.27
CA ALA A 270 5.97 2.90 -61.25
C ALA A 270 6.56 2.90 -62.70
N ILE A 271 6.14 1.95 -63.51
CA ILE A 271 6.58 1.83 -64.94
C ILE A 271 5.96 2.94 -65.80
N THR A 272 4.67 3.23 -65.59
CA THR A 272 3.96 4.33 -66.27
C THR A 272 4.62 5.66 -65.96
N PHE A 273 4.89 5.96 -64.67
CA PHE A 273 5.61 7.17 -64.28
C PHE A 273 7.00 7.23 -64.94
N ALA A 274 7.75 6.12 -65.03
CA ALA A 274 9.08 6.08 -65.62
C ALA A 274 8.98 6.40 -67.15
N LYS A 275 7.99 5.86 -67.84
CA LYS A 275 7.78 6.11 -69.27
C LYS A 275 7.33 7.51 -69.60
N GLU A 276 6.55 8.11 -68.74
CA GLU A 276 5.99 9.46 -68.94
C GLU A 276 6.91 10.59 -68.49
N ASN A 277 7.78 10.34 -67.48
CA ASN A 277 8.52 11.42 -66.82
C ASN A 277 10.05 11.27 -66.90
N LEU A 278 10.59 10.25 -67.52
CA LEU A 278 12.01 10.03 -67.70
C LEU A 278 12.35 9.99 -69.20
N ASP A 279 13.43 10.68 -69.58
CA ASP A 279 13.95 10.64 -70.95
C ASP A 279 14.38 9.22 -71.31
N SER A 280 14.25 8.88 -72.64
CA SER A 280 14.49 7.53 -73.17
C SER A 280 15.88 6.96 -72.79
N ASP A 281 16.86 7.83 -72.57
CA ASP A 281 18.25 7.47 -72.22
C ASP A 281 18.47 7.18 -70.74
N ILE A 282 17.49 7.43 -69.90
CA ILE A 282 17.60 7.26 -68.43
C ILE A 282 17.28 5.80 -68.08
N LYS A 283 18.29 5.08 -67.62
CA LYS A 283 18.09 3.73 -67.07
C LYS A 283 17.43 3.80 -65.70
N TYR A 284 16.33 3.08 -65.56
CA TYR A 284 15.63 2.92 -64.30
C TYR A 284 15.47 1.44 -63.89
N ARG A 285 15.18 1.23 -62.59
CA ARG A 285 14.89 -0.09 -61.98
C ARG A 285 13.73 0.05 -61.02
N VAL A 286 12.74 -0.86 -61.17
CA VAL A 286 11.64 -0.97 -60.22
C VAL A 286 11.95 -2.16 -59.29
N ASN A 287 11.95 -1.91 -58.01
CA ASN A 287 12.08 -2.96 -56.97
C ASN A 287 10.75 -3.09 -56.25
N LYS A 288 10.28 -4.30 -56.10
CA LYS A 288 9.15 -4.61 -55.23
C LYS A 288 9.65 -4.61 -53.79
N TYR A 289 9.07 -3.75 -52.94
CA TYR A 289 9.23 -3.79 -51.51
C TYR A 289 8.06 -4.59 -50.93
N ILE A 290 8.33 -5.75 -50.39
CA ILE A 290 7.30 -6.60 -49.74
C ILE A 290 7.04 -6.03 -48.36
N GLY A 291 5.81 -5.62 -48.09
CA GLY A 291 5.37 -5.14 -46.78
C GLY A 291 5.52 -6.24 -45.71
N LYS A 292 5.99 -5.84 -44.57
CA LYS A 292 6.24 -6.73 -43.44
C LYS A 292 5.04 -6.79 -42.52
N HIS A 293 4.77 -7.98 -41.97
CA HIS A 293 3.84 -8.14 -40.87
C HIS A 293 4.50 -7.78 -39.55
N GLN A 294 3.86 -6.97 -38.75
CA GLN A 294 4.36 -6.54 -37.44
C GLN A 294 3.48 -7.11 -36.36
N LEU A 295 4.11 -7.73 -35.37
CA LEU A 295 3.49 -8.15 -34.15
C LEU A 295 3.90 -7.17 -33.06
N LEU A 296 2.90 -6.54 -32.42
CA LEU A 296 3.07 -5.63 -31.31
C LEU A 296 2.39 -6.25 -30.10
N TRP A 297 3.11 -6.30 -28.95
CA TRP A 297 2.55 -6.81 -27.71
C TRP A 297 3.15 -6.10 -26.52
N GLN A 298 2.57 -6.34 -25.37
CA GLN A 298 3.11 -5.88 -24.10
C GLN A 298 3.41 -7.09 -23.24
N GLU A 299 4.53 -7.07 -22.55
CA GLU A 299 4.95 -8.13 -21.64
C GLU A 299 5.41 -7.52 -20.32
N ILE A 300 5.22 -8.28 -19.24
CA ILE A 300 5.74 -7.96 -17.93
C ILE A 300 7.24 -8.29 -17.97
N VAL A 301 8.08 -7.27 -17.77
CA VAL A 301 9.55 -7.43 -17.72
C VAL A 301 9.99 -7.77 -16.30
N SER A 302 9.40 -7.09 -15.34
CA SER A 302 9.55 -7.37 -13.92
C SER A 302 8.27 -7.00 -13.20
N ASP A 303 8.00 -7.71 -12.12
CA ASP A 303 6.95 -7.38 -11.16
C ASP A 303 7.59 -7.38 -9.78
N SER A 304 7.51 -6.25 -9.09
CA SER A 304 8.09 -6.09 -7.76
C SER A 304 7.08 -5.45 -6.82
N GLU A 305 7.15 -5.82 -5.55
CA GLU A 305 6.26 -5.21 -4.54
C GLU A 305 6.42 -3.71 -4.45
N GLU A 306 7.55 -3.21 -4.83
CA GLU A 306 7.95 -1.84 -4.66
C GLU A 306 7.53 -0.97 -5.83
N ASP A 307 7.92 -1.38 -7.02
CA ASP A 307 7.67 -0.67 -8.27
C ASP A 307 6.38 -1.12 -8.97
N GLY A 308 5.76 -2.21 -8.48
CA GLY A 308 4.70 -2.87 -9.21
C GLY A 308 5.22 -3.48 -10.51
N MET A 309 4.32 -3.76 -11.44
CA MET A 309 4.69 -4.34 -12.72
C MET A 309 5.38 -3.32 -13.62
N ILE A 310 6.55 -3.68 -14.15
CA ILE A 310 7.20 -2.94 -15.24
C ILE A 310 6.78 -3.59 -16.55
N ILE A 311 6.07 -2.83 -17.37
CA ILE A 311 5.49 -3.29 -18.62
C ILE A 311 6.27 -2.72 -19.78
N LYS A 312 6.71 -3.59 -20.71
CA LYS A 312 7.46 -3.20 -21.90
C LYS A 312 6.62 -3.38 -23.16
N ASN A 313 6.68 -2.38 -24.03
CA ASN A 313 6.15 -2.49 -25.37
C ASN A 313 7.14 -3.26 -26.26
N CYS A 314 6.70 -4.37 -26.81
CA CYS A 314 7.50 -5.24 -27.67
C CYS A 314 6.98 -5.18 -29.12
N LYS A 315 7.94 -5.29 -30.07
CA LYS A 315 7.63 -5.31 -31.51
C LYS A 315 8.53 -6.32 -32.21
N LYS A 316 7.94 -7.15 -33.07
CA LYS A 316 8.69 -8.03 -33.98
C LYS A 316 8.10 -7.99 -35.38
N THR A 317 8.94 -8.13 -36.38
CA THR A 317 8.58 -8.00 -37.79
C THR A 317 8.81 -9.31 -38.51
N PHE A 318 7.83 -9.76 -39.34
CA PHE A 318 7.85 -11.01 -40.08
C PHE A 318 7.59 -10.73 -41.56
N ILE A 319 8.08 -11.59 -42.42
CA ILE A 319 7.89 -11.48 -43.86
C ILE A 319 6.54 -12.08 -44.26
N THR A 320 6.15 -13.19 -43.63
CA THR A 320 4.88 -13.84 -43.90
C THR A 320 3.97 -13.90 -42.67
N MET A 321 2.66 -14.09 -42.90
CA MET A 321 1.69 -14.27 -41.83
C MET A 321 1.88 -15.61 -41.11
N GLU A 322 2.34 -16.65 -41.84
CA GLU A 322 2.63 -17.98 -41.29
C GLU A 322 3.75 -17.94 -40.29
N GLU A 323 4.87 -17.20 -40.58
CA GLU A 323 5.96 -16.97 -39.62
C GLU A 323 5.49 -16.23 -38.38
N LEU A 324 4.59 -15.27 -38.55
CA LEU A 324 4.03 -14.50 -37.42
C LEU A 324 3.18 -15.41 -36.51
N GLU A 325 2.27 -16.20 -37.10
CA GLU A 325 1.42 -17.11 -36.31
C GLU A 325 2.24 -18.26 -35.66
N LEU A 326 3.25 -18.76 -36.35
CA LEU A 326 4.18 -19.74 -35.76
C LEU A 326 4.90 -19.14 -34.54
N TYR A 327 5.41 -17.92 -34.67
CA TYR A 327 6.03 -17.23 -33.54
C TYR A 327 5.06 -17.01 -32.38
N ARG A 328 3.84 -16.58 -32.72
CA ARG A 328 2.76 -16.35 -31.73
C ARG A 328 2.43 -17.61 -30.93
N THR A 329 2.40 -18.76 -31.59
CA THR A 329 2.02 -20.03 -30.95
C THR A 329 3.17 -20.75 -30.24
N THR A 330 4.42 -20.52 -30.64
CA THR A 330 5.57 -21.30 -30.16
C THR A 330 6.55 -20.52 -29.32
N GLN A 331 6.59 -19.19 -29.43
CA GLN A 331 7.63 -18.36 -28.85
C GLN A 331 7.10 -17.26 -27.90
N MET A 332 5.79 -17.00 -27.91
CA MET A 332 5.22 -16.06 -26.94
C MET A 332 5.00 -16.79 -25.61
N ASN A 333 5.64 -16.28 -24.58
CA ASN A 333 5.57 -16.80 -23.21
C ASN A 333 4.34 -16.26 -22.45
N ASP A 334 4.08 -16.81 -21.28
CA ASP A 334 2.94 -16.45 -20.41
C ASP A 334 3.04 -15.03 -19.82
N LYS A 335 4.15 -14.32 -20.00
CA LYS A 335 4.35 -12.93 -19.59
C LYS A 335 3.61 -11.90 -20.44
N VAL A 336 2.96 -12.32 -21.53
CA VAL A 336 2.16 -11.46 -22.40
C VAL A 336 0.84 -11.15 -21.73
N LEU A 337 0.60 -9.86 -21.48
CA LEU A 337 -0.63 -9.38 -20.85
C LEU A 337 -1.85 -9.68 -21.72
N LYS A 338 -2.86 -10.31 -21.12
CA LYS A 338 -4.14 -10.67 -21.74
C LYS A 338 -5.24 -9.68 -21.33
N TYR A 339 -6.36 -9.74 -22.01
CA TYR A 339 -7.57 -8.99 -21.63
C TYR A 339 -8.05 -9.44 -20.23
N GLU A 340 -8.45 -8.51 -19.39
CA GLU A 340 -8.89 -8.68 -17.99
C GLU A 340 -7.80 -9.02 -16.95
N ASP A 341 -6.56 -9.22 -17.37
CA ASP A 341 -5.48 -9.34 -16.38
C ASP A 341 -5.49 -8.12 -15.44
N THR A 342 -5.27 -8.39 -14.17
CA THR A 342 -5.06 -7.32 -13.17
C THR A 342 -3.57 -7.02 -13.12
N VAL A 343 -3.22 -5.76 -13.28
CA VAL A 343 -1.84 -5.30 -13.13
C VAL A 343 -1.76 -4.30 -11.98
N ILE A 344 -0.75 -4.45 -11.14
CA ILE A 344 -0.48 -3.57 -10.01
C ILE A 344 0.75 -2.74 -10.37
N VAL A 345 0.58 -1.43 -10.56
CA VAL A 345 1.65 -0.54 -11.03
C VAL A 345 1.68 0.73 -10.19
N THR A 346 2.87 1.18 -9.78
CA THR A 346 3.00 2.46 -9.08
C THR A 346 2.77 3.64 -10.04
N VAL A 347 2.29 4.75 -9.49
CA VAL A 347 2.12 5.98 -10.27
C VAL A 347 3.45 6.43 -10.89
N ASP A 348 4.54 6.36 -10.13
CA ASP A 348 5.89 6.71 -10.61
C ASP A 348 6.32 5.86 -11.80
N ASN A 349 6.03 4.54 -11.80
CA ASN A 349 6.37 3.67 -12.92
C ASN A 349 5.51 3.93 -14.15
N ILE A 350 4.24 4.28 -13.96
CA ILE A 350 3.38 4.70 -15.08
C ILE A 350 3.99 5.91 -15.78
N LEU A 351 4.46 6.89 -15.01
CA LEU A 351 5.06 8.13 -15.54
C LEU A 351 6.45 7.88 -16.13
N LYS A 352 7.33 7.18 -15.38
CA LYS A 352 8.71 6.87 -15.78
C LYS A 352 8.81 6.06 -17.08
N HIS A 353 7.90 5.10 -17.27
CA HIS A 353 7.90 4.21 -18.43
C HIS A 353 6.88 4.60 -19.51
N HIS A 354 6.25 5.77 -19.38
CA HIS A 354 5.26 6.30 -20.34
C HIS A 354 4.20 5.26 -20.73
N LEU A 355 3.58 4.65 -19.71
CA LEU A 355 2.63 3.58 -19.92
C LEU A 355 1.41 4.09 -20.71
N ASN A 356 1.02 3.39 -21.77
CA ASN A 356 -0.16 3.80 -22.56
C ASN A 356 -1.46 3.58 -21.78
N LEU A 357 -1.95 4.61 -21.10
CA LEU A 357 -3.16 4.59 -20.27
C LEU A 357 -4.45 4.29 -21.03
N GLU A 358 -4.46 4.30 -22.37
CA GLU A 358 -5.62 3.83 -23.13
C GLU A 358 -5.88 2.35 -22.93
N ARG A 359 -4.86 1.57 -22.60
CA ARG A 359 -4.93 0.11 -22.42
C ARG A 359 -5.22 -0.32 -20.99
N TYR A 360 -4.96 0.52 -20.02
CA TYR A 360 -5.12 0.22 -18.60
C TYR A 360 -6.26 1.02 -18.04
N LYS A 361 -7.08 0.39 -17.22
CA LYS A 361 -8.29 1.01 -16.66
C LYS A 361 -8.35 0.77 -15.16
N LEU A 362 -8.75 1.80 -14.42
CA LEU A 362 -9.27 1.63 -13.08
C LEU A 362 -10.53 0.78 -13.15
N PHE A 363 -10.88 0.07 -12.09
CA PHE A 363 -12.07 -0.77 -12.06
C PHE A 363 -12.79 -0.71 -10.73
N SER A 364 -14.10 -0.82 -10.80
CA SER A 364 -14.99 -0.94 -9.66
C SER A 364 -15.47 -2.38 -9.52
N VAL A 365 -15.76 -2.79 -8.29
CA VAL A 365 -16.22 -4.13 -7.95
C VAL A 365 -17.60 -4.08 -7.31
N GLY A 366 -18.42 -5.10 -7.53
CA GLY A 366 -19.63 -5.33 -6.78
C GLY A 366 -19.30 -5.95 -5.42
N ILE A 367 -20.05 -5.59 -4.39
CA ILE A 367 -19.83 -6.06 -3.02
C ILE A 367 -21.03 -6.88 -2.55
N GLU A 368 -20.78 -7.95 -1.84
CA GLU A 368 -21.79 -8.73 -1.15
C GLU A 368 -21.83 -8.33 0.33
N TYR A 369 -23.02 -8.14 0.87
CA TYR A 369 -23.28 -7.88 2.28
C TYR A 369 -24.20 -8.94 2.85
N ASP A 370 -24.17 -9.11 4.16
CA ASP A 370 -25.09 -9.99 4.86
C ASP A 370 -26.54 -9.50 4.78
N ASN A 371 -27.47 -10.44 4.80
CA ASN A 371 -28.89 -10.13 4.83
C ASN A 371 -29.27 -9.46 6.15
N LYS A 372 -30.01 -8.37 6.05
CA LYS A 372 -30.62 -7.65 7.19
C LYS A 372 -32.11 -7.51 6.97
N GLU A 373 -32.89 -7.77 8.02
CA GLU A 373 -34.33 -7.55 7.97
C GLU A 373 -34.67 -6.08 7.71
N VAL A 374 -35.61 -5.85 6.80
CA VAL A 374 -36.03 -4.52 6.40
C VAL A 374 -37.53 -4.32 6.71
N PRO A 375 -37.92 -3.14 7.17
CA PRO A 375 -39.33 -2.86 7.59
C PRO A 375 -40.26 -2.73 6.40
N ILE A 376 -39.77 -2.44 5.21
CA ILE A 376 -40.55 -2.32 3.97
C ILE A 376 -39.91 -3.24 2.93
N ASP A 377 -40.76 -3.98 2.21
CA ASP A 377 -40.35 -4.75 1.02
C ASP A 377 -39.52 -3.86 0.10
N PRO A 378 -38.29 -4.31 -0.31
CA PRO A 378 -37.35 -3.47 -1.05
C PRO A 378 -37.93 -2.92 -2.35
N TYR A 379 -38.68 -3.74 -3.11
CA TYR A 379 -39.30 -3.30 -4.35
C TYR A 379 -40.35 -2.22 -4.10
N MET A 380 -41.19 -2.40 -3.07
CA MET A 380 -42.20 -1.41 -2.71
C MET A 380 -41.60 -0.08 -2.29
N LEU A 381 -40.48 -0.12 -1.52
CA LEU A 381 -39.79 1.10 -1.12
C LEU A 381 -39.20 1.79 -2.34
N GLY A 382 -38.49 1.02 -3.22
CA GLY A 382 -37.89 1.52 -4.45
C GLY A 382 -38.93 2.21 -5.35
N TYR A 383 -40.05 1.56 -5.57
CA TYR A 383 -41.15 2.14 -6.37
C TYR A 383 -41.72 3.40 -5.73
N TRP A 384 -41.90 3.41 -4.40
CA TRP A 384 -42.38 4.57 -3.67
C TRP A 384 -41.40 5.75 -3.70
N LEU A 385 -40.10 5.49 -3.67
CA LEU A 385 -39.07 6.53 -3.79
C LEU A 385 -39.14 7.24 -5.15
N GLY A 386 -39.52 6.59 -6.23
CA GLY A 386 -39.83 7.22 -7.52
C GLY A 386 -41.23 7.84 -7.53
N ASP A 387 -42.25 7.08 -7.79
CA ASP A 387 -43.63 7.49 -8.05
C ASP A 387 -44.53 7.63 -6.81
N GLY A 388 -43.97 7.48 -5.59
CA GLY A 388 -44.71 7.66 -4.34
C GLY A 388 -44.94 9.12 -3.98
N HIS A 389 -46.01 9.39 -3.26
CA HIS A 389 -46.27 10.72 -2.68
C HIS A 389 -45.40 10.96 -1.45
N SER A 390 -44.60 12.00 -1.44
CA SER A 390 -43.57 12.25 -0.43
C SER A 390 -44.09 12.29 1.03
N LYS A 391 -45.36 12.57 1.25
CA LYS A 391 -46.00 12.69 2.59
C LYS A 391 -47.23 11.78 2.73
N ASP A 392 -47.28 10.67 1.99
CA ASP A 392 -48.39 9.74 2.00
C ASP A 392 -47.92 8.33 1.63
N SER A 393 -48.71 7.31 1.93
CA SER A 393 -48.52 5.92 1.49
C SER A 393 -49.01 5.65 0.06
N ALA A 394 -49.29 6.71 -0.69
CA ALA A 394 -49.83 6.59 -2.05
C ALA A 394 -48.73 6.49 -3.10
N ILE A 395 -49.00 5.72 -4.15
CA ILE A 395 -48.24 5.66 -5.38
C ILE A 395 -49.13 6.04 -6.56
N THR A 396 -48.55 6.54 -7.63
CA THR A 396 -49.25 6.84 -8.88
C THR A 396 -48.67 5.93 -9.98
N THR A 397 -49.54 5.11 -10.57
CA THR A 397 -49.13 4.18 -11.62
C THR A 397 -50.27 3.95 -12.63
N MET A 398 -49.88 3.51 -13.81
CA MET A 398 -50.76 2.96 -14.86
C MET A 398 -50.56 1.47 -15.08
N ASP A 399 -49.58 0.87 -14.44
CA ASP A 399 -49.11 -0.48 -14.65
C ASP A 399 -49.83 -1.46 -13.72
N GLU A 400 -50.50 -2.45 -14.29
CA GLU A 400 -51.29 -3.42 -13.52
C GLU A 400 -50.40 -4.37 -12.72
N GLU A 401 -49.26 -4.75 -13.24
CA GLU A 401 -48.27 -5.62 -12.57
C GLU A 401 -47.77 -5.00 -11.22
N VAL A 402 -47.61 -3.70 -11.20
CA VAL A 402 -47.25 -2.95 -9.96
C VAL A 402 -48.40 -2.96 -8.99
N VAL A 403 -49.62 -2.72 -9.48
CA VAL A 403 -50.84 -2.70 -8.65
C VAL A 403 -51.07 -4.05 -7.99
N GLU A 404 -50.97 -5.14 -8.76
CA GLU A 404 -51.11 -6.51 -8.25
C GLU A 404 -50.05 -6.82 -7.19
N TYR A 405 -48.78 -6.42 -7.38
CA TYR A 405 -47.73 -6.63 -6.42
C TYR A 405 -47.98 -5.87 -5.11
N PHE A 406 -48.36 -4.58 -5.20
CA PHE A 406 -48.65 -3.79 -4.02
C PHE A 406 -49.88 -4.31 -3.26
N ASP A 407 -50.91 -4.82 -3.95
CA ASP A 407 -52.10 -5.41 -3.33
C ASP A 407 -51.76 -6.73 -2.62
N GLU A 408 -50.98 -7.61 -3.24
CA GLU A 408 -50.47 -8.83 -2.59
C GLU A 408 -49.73 -8.54 -1.28
N LYS A 409 -48.83 -7.56 -1.29
CA LYS A 409 -48.01 -7.23 -0.12
C LYS A 409 -48.71 -6.34 0.91
N ALA A 410 -49.85 -5.68 0.59
CA ALA A 410 -50.53 -4.75 1.46
C ALA A 410 -50.89 -5.34 2.83
N GLY A 411 -51.28 -6.62 2.88
CA GLY A 411 -51.63 -7.34 4.10
C GLY A 411 -50.51 -7.37 5.16
N ASN A 412 -49.25 -7.45 4.74
CA ASN A 412 -48.10 -7.45 5.62
C ASN A 412 -47.97 -6.18 6.45
N TYR A 413 -48.54 -5.09 5.97
CA TYR A 413 -48.52 -3.78 6.60
C TYR A 413 -49.87 -3.43 7.32
N ASN A 414 -50.76 -4.40 7.50
CA ASN A 414 -52.09 -4.22 8.01
C ASN A 414 -52.88 -3.18 7.19
N CYS A 415 -52.69 -3.25 5.86
CA CYS A 415 -53.29 -2.31 4.91
C CYS A 415 -54.00 -3.08 3.80
N ARG A 416 -54.84 -2.34 3.08
CA ARG A 416 -55.40 -2.72 1.77
C ARG A 416 -55.07 -1.63 0.77
N LEU A 417 -54.97 -1.99 -0.51
CA LEU A 417 -54.72 -1.05 -1.59
C LEU A 417 -56.04 -0.46 -2.09
N ASN A 418 -56.22 0.84 -2.00
CA ASN A 418 -57.39 1.55 -2.47
C ASN A 418 -57.06 2.46 -3.64
N LYS A 419 -57.86 2.34 -4.72
CA LYS A 419 -57.76 3.18 -5.92
C LYS A 419 -58.50 4.49 -5.69
N ALA A 420 -57.80 5.63 -5.82
CA ALA A 420 -58.39 6.96 -5.90
C ALA A 420 -58.57 7.33 -7.39
N VAL A 421 -59.79 7.38 -7.85
CA VAL A 421 -60.15 7.70 -9.25
C VAL A 421 -59.98 9.22 -9.46
N LYS A 422 -59.08 9.62 -10.36
CA LYS A 422 -59.04 10.99 -10.92
C LYS A 422 -59.64 10.93 -12.32
N LEU A 423 -60.75 11.70 -12.53
CA LEU A 423 -61.31 11.91 -13.88
C LEU A 423 -60.23 12.61 -14.74
N ASN A 424 -59.94 12.05 -15.92
CA ASN A 424 -59.13 12.58 -16.99
C ASN A 424 -57.60 12.28 -16.98
N ASN A 425 -57.06 11.40 -16.13
CA ASN A 425 -55.65 10.97 -16.21
C ASN A 425 -55.55 9.47 -16.58
N LYS A 426 -54.58 9.11 -17.43
CA LYS A 426 -54.22 7.71 -17.74
C LYS A 426 -53.72 6.95 -16.52
N ALA A 427 -53.00 7.62 -15.62
CA ALA A 427 -52.45 7.03 -14.41
C ALA A 427 -53.41 7.21 -13.23
N SER A 428 -53.59 6.20 -12.39
CA SER A 428 -54.41 6.23 -11.16
C SER A 428 -53.54 6.31 -9.93
N THR A 429 -54.04 6.95 -8.88
CA THR A 429 -53.38 6.98 -7.57
C THR A 429 -53.91 5.84 -6.71
N TYR A 430 -53.02 5.01 -6.18
CA TYR A 430 -53.31 3.92 -5.27
C TYR A 430 -52.73 4.23 -3.90
N ARG A 431 -53.53 3.98 -2.83
CA ARG A 431 -53.11 4.30 -1.46
C ARG A 431 -53.26 3.07 -0.57
N LEU A 432 -52.19 2.78 0.19
CA LEU A 432 -52.22 1.78 1.24
C LEU A 432 -52.98 2.35 2.45
N GLN A 433 -54.23 1.89 2.66
CA GLN A 433 -55.08 2.28 3.78
C GLN A 433 -55.10 1.21 4.85
N SER A 434 -55.00 1.60 6.11
CA SER A 434 -55.14 0.68 7.25
C SER A 434 -56.48 -0.09 7.19
N LEU A 435 -56.41 -1.38 7.49
CA LEU A 435 -57.61 -2.23 7.65
C LEU A 435 -58.45 -1.84 8.86
N ASN A 436 -57.86 -1.27 9.90
CA ASN A 436 -58.56 -0.85 11.13
C ASN A 436 -59.08 0.59 11.01
N THR A 437 -60.23 0.78 10.41
CA THR A 437 -60.87 2.11 10.22
C THR A 437 -61.74 2.58 11.41
N ASN A 438 -61.98 1.72 12.43
CA ASN A 438 -62.97 1.95 13.48
C ASN A 438 -62.42 2.41 14.85
N GLU A 439 -61.16 2.71 14.99
CA GLU A 439 -60.65 3.28 16.23
C GLU A 439 -60.67 4.81 16.19
N ASN A 440 -61.43 5.40 17.09
CA ASN A 440 -61.64 6.83 17.30
C ASN A 440 -60.35 7.64 17.06
N LYS A 441 -60.49 8.69 16.24
CA LYS A 441 -59.47 9.75 15.99
C LYS A 441 -59.13 10.50 17.28
N THR A 442 -58.46 9.88 18.22
CA THR A 442 -57.88 10.56 19.37
C THR A 442 -56.48 11.08 18.96
N ARG A 443 -56.30 12.39 19.05
CA ARG A 443 -54.99 13.06 18.86
C ARG A 443 -53.98 12.35 19.74
N GLY A 444 -52.94 11.73 19.12
CA GLY A 444 -51.80 11.12 19.81
C GLY A 444 -51.64 9.58 19.69
N LYS A 445 -52.56 8.82 19.09
CA LYS A 445 -52.37 7.38 18.84
C LYS A 445 -51.55 7.16 17.57
N LEU A 446 -50.58 6.21 17.64
CA LEU A 446 -49.81 5.71 16.49
C LEU A 446 -50.78 5.37 15.33
N ASN A 447 -50.38 5.79 14.14
CA ASN A 447 -51.14 5.45 12.92
C ASN A 447 -51.10 3.92 12.77
N THR A 448 -52.24 3.29 12.57
CA THR A 448 -52.37 1.84 12.39
C THR A 448 -51.84 1.36 11.03
N ASN A 449 -51.50 2.26 10.13
CA ASN A 449 -50.87 1.98 8.86
C ASN A 449 -49.36 1.73 9.09
N LYS A 450 -48.97 0.45 9.13
CA LYS A 450 -47.60 0.05 9.38
C LYS A 450 -46.62 0.52 8.26
N PHE A 451 -47.07 0.59 7.01
CA PHE A 451 -46.24 1.09 5.91
C PHE A 451 -45.89 2.57 6.12
N MET A 452 -46.84 3.41 6.47
CA MET A 452 -46.61 4.83 6.80
C MET A 452 -45.67 4.99 8.01
N ASN A 453 -45.83 4.17 9.03
CA ASN A 453 -44.97 4.20 10.20
C ASN A 453 -43.52 3.82 9.82
N ALA A 454 -43.33 2.77 9.04
CA ALA A 454 -42.03 2.37 8.56
C ALA A 454 -41.37 3.43 7.66
N LEU A 455 -42.13 4.15 6.81
CA LEU A 455 -41.60 5.28 6.04
C LEU A 455 -41.10 6.42 6.94
N ARG A 456 -41.75 6.65 8.11
CA ARG A 456 -41.28 7.64 9.09
C ARG A 456 -40.09 7.18 9.89
N GLU A 457 -40.06 5.91 10.31
CA GLU A 457 -38.95 5.29 11.02
C GLU A 457 -37.67 5.28 10.17
N LEU A 458 -37.83 5.10 8.87
CA LEU A 458 -36.73 5.17 7.88
C LEU A 458 -36.35 6.62 7.51
N ASP A 459 -36.98 7.63 8.08
CA ASP A 459 -36.80 9.06 7.77
C ASP A 459 -36.97 9.45 6.29
N VAL A 460 -37.64 8.63 5.50
CA VAL A 460 -37.90 8.91 4.08
C VAL A 460 -39.15 9.74 3.82
N PHE A 461 -40.01 9.90 4.84
CA PHE A 461 -41.26 10.62 4.75
C PHE A 461 -41.05 12.14 4.65
N GLY A 462 -41.26 12.70 3.47
CA GLY A 462 -40.95 14.09 3.13
C GLY A 462 -39.48 14.36 2.81
N ASN A 463 -38.62 13.34 2.90
CA ASN A 463 -37.20 13.41 2.65
C ASN A 463 -36.73 12.16 1.89
N LYS A 464 -37.14 12.04 0.63
CA LYS A 464 -36.81 10.84 -0.18
C LYS A 464 -35.29 10.65 -0.35
N HIS A 465 -34.77 9.55 0.20
CA HIS A 465 -33.42 9.05 0.07
C HIS A 465 -33.42 7.52 0.23
N ILE A 466 -32.37 6.85 -0.12
CA ILE A 466 -32.21 5.41 0.14
C ILE A 466 -31.57 5.23 1.53
N PRO A 467 -32.28 4.64 2.51
CA PRO A 467 -31.73 4.41 3.84
C PRO A 467 -30.53 3.46 3.80
N GLU A 468 -29.52 3.69 4.66
CA GLU A 468 -28.31 2.87 4.75
C GLU A 468 -28.63 1.37 4.96
N LEU A 469 -29.68 1.05 5.71
CA LEU A 469 -30.15 -0.33 5.92
C LEU A 469 -30.43 -1.08 4.60
N TYR A 470 -30.81 -0.37 3.54
CA TYR A 470 -31.07 -0.94 2.21
C TYR A 470 -29.85 -0.87 1.30
N LYS A 471 -28.95 0.11 1.46
CA LYS A 471 -27.70 0.20 0.71
C LYS A 471 -26.71 -0.87 1.16
N ILE A 472 -26.69 -1.15 2.48
CA ILE A 472 -25.81 -2.13 3.14
C ILE A 472 -26.65 -3.37 3.51
N ASN A 473 -27.07 -4.12 2.51
CA ASN A 473 -27.90 -5.32 2.63
C ASN A 473 -27.46 -6.35 1.57
N ASP A 474 -28.03 -7.54 1.63
CA ASP A 474 -27.71 -8.58 0.67
C ASP A 474 -28.02 -8.15 -0.78
N ARG A 475 -27.47 -8.89 -1.73
CA ARG A 475 -27.61 -8.58 -3.15
C ARG A 475 -29.07 -8.55 -3.60
N GLN A 476 -29.89 -9.49 -3.11
CA GLN A 476 -31.27 -9.61 -3.51
C GLN A 476 -32.10 -8.39 -3.09
N ASN A 477 -31.99 -7.97 -1.84
CA ASN A 477 -32.66 -6.77 -1.34
C ASN A 477 -32.28 -5.51 -2.13
N ARG A 478 -31.00 -5.35 -2.45
CA ARG A 478 -30.50 -4.22 -3.24
C ARG A 478 -31.00 -4.25 -4.69
N LEU A 479 -31.03 -5.43 -5.33
CA LEU A 479 -31.57 -5.60 -6.67
C LEU A 479 -33.07 -5.32 -6.72
N GLU A 480 -33.86 -5.78 -5.76
CA GLU A 480 -35.31 -5.52 -5.68
C GLU A 480 -35.60 -4.03 -5.44
N LEU A 481 -34.80 -3.35 -4.56
CA LEU A 481 -34.97 -1.92 -4.39
C LEU A 481 -34.68 -1.15 -5.69
N LEU A 482 -33.61 -1.53 -6.37
CA LEU A 482 -33.23 -0.91 -7.66
C LEU A 482 -34.28 -1.19 -8.73
N ALA A 483 -34.86 -2.40 -8.78
CA ALA A 483 -35.94 -2.75 -9.68
C ALA A 483 -37.18 -1.88 -9.48
N GLY A 484 -37.56 -1.64 -8.21
CA GLY A 484 -38.68 -0.73 -7.88
C GLY A 484 -38.45 0.69 -8.38
N ILE A 485 -37.20 1.22 -8.20
CA ILE A 485 -36.84 2.55 -8.71
C ILE A 485 -36.86 2.60 -10.25
N ILE A 486 -36.39 1.54 -10.89
CA ILE A 486 -36.41 1.43 -12.36
C ILE A 486 -37.84 1.34 -12.86
N ASP A 487 -38.68 0.54 -12.23
CA ASP A 487 -40.07 0.37 -12.65
C ASP A 487 -40.89 1.65 -12.47
N SER A 488 -40.55 2.52 -11.52
CA SER A 488 -41.16 3.84 -11.42
C SER A 488 -40.54 4.82 -12.46
N ASP A 489 -39.39 5.36 -12.22
CA ASP A 489 -38.77 6.47 -12.97
C ASP A 489 -37.72 6.06 -14.00
N GLY A 490 -37.39 4.77 -14.10
CA GLY A 490 -36.40 4.29 -15.03
C GLY A 490 -36.92 4.12 -16.48
N HIS A 491 -36.05 4.33 -17.44
CA HIS A 491 -36.33 4.05 -18.86
C HIS A 491 -35.28 3.07 -19.42
N LEU A 492 -35.75 1.95 -20.00
CA LEU A 492 -34.87 1.01 -20.66
C LEU A 492 -34.55 1.52 -22.07
N THR A 493 -33.29 1.84 -22.33
CA THR A 493 -32.78 2.24 -23.63
C THR A 493 -32.10 1.06 -24.30
N LYS A 494 -32.56 0.69 -25.48
CA LYS A 494 -31.92 -0.32 -26.37
C LYS A 494 -31.12 0.44 -27.42
N ASN A 495 -29.80 0.37 -27.34
CA ASN A 495 -28.93 1.00 -28.32
C ASN A 495 -28.88 0.18 -29.63
N THR A 496 -28.65 0.84 -30.76
CA THR A 496 -28.46 0.20 -32.08
C THR A 496 -27.34 -0.84 -32.11
N SER A 497 -26.43 -0.77 -31.13
CA SER A 497 -25.32 -1.70 -30.92
C SER A 497 -25.70 -2.92 -30.04
N GLY A 498 -26.98 -3.10 -29.68
CA GLY A 498 -27.43 -4.23 -28.84
C GLY A 498 -27.14 -4.13 -27.34
N SER A 499 -26.69 -3.01 -26.83
CA SER A 499 -26.52 -2.84 -25.36
C SER A 499 -27.75 -2.22 -24.75
N ASN A 500 -28.18 -2.79 -23.63
CA ASN A 500 -29.25 -2.26 -22.81
C ASN A 500 -28.65 -1.39 -21.69
N ASN A 501 -29.31 -0.30 -21.34
CA ASN A 501 -29.02 0.51 -20.17
C ASN A 501 -30.31 1.08 -19.59
N PHE A 502 -30.38 1.27 -18.27
CA PHE A 502 -31.46 1.98 -17.63
C PHE A 502 -31.05 3.45 -17.43
N GLU A 503 -31.87 4.35 -17.92
CA GLU A 503 -31.72 5.78 -17.67
C GLU A 503 -32.71 6.21 -16.58
N ILE A 504 -32.21 6.89 -15.54
CA ILE A 504 -33.02 7.44 -14.43
C ILE A 504 -32.71 8.92 -14.32
N THR A 505 -33.77 9.72 -14.11
CA THR A 505 -33.63 11.17 -13.97
C THR A 505 -34.45 11.68 -12.78
N PHE A 506 -33.79 12.30 -11.80
CA PHE A 506 -34.45 12.92 -10.65
C PHE A 506 -34.15 14.41 -10.56
N LYS A 507 -35.04 15.14 -9.88
CA LYS A 507 -34.81 16.52 -9.45
C LYS A 507 -33.87 16.59 -8.23
N SER A 508 -33.95 15.59 -7.34
CA SER A 508 -33.09 15.47 -6.17
C SER A 508 -31.75 14.88 -6.55
N LYS A 509 -30.67 15.64 -6.33
CA LYS A 509 -29.28 15.18 -6.52
C LYS A 509 -28.95 14.06 -5.54
N ALA A 510 -29.31 14.24 -4.26
CA ALA A 510 -29.03 13.28 -3.20
C ALA A 510 -29.64 11.90 -3.49
N LEU A 511 -30.93 11.85 -3.87
CA LEU A 511 -31.61 10.58 -4.21
C LEU A 511 -30.93 9.91 -5.42
N LEU A 512 -30.50 10.70 -6.44
CA LEU A 512 -29.80 10.11 -7.58
C LEU A 512 -28.41 9.59 -7.21
N GLU A 513 -27.69 10.29 -6.34
CA GLU A 513 -26.40 9.83 -5.82
C GLU A 513 -26.55 8.53 -5.04
N ASP A 514 -27.62 8.37 -4.24
CA ASP A 514 -27.93 7.11 -3.57
C ASP A 514 -28.19 5.96 -4.57
N VAL A 515 -28.92 6.23 -5.65
CA VAL A 515 -29.18 5.24 -6.73
C VAL A 515 -27.87 4.86 -7.44
N VAL A 516 -26.99 5.82 -7.68
CA VAL A 516 -25.67 5.59 -8.27
C VAL A 516 -24.83 4.72 -7.35
N GLU A 517 -24.79 5.02 -6.06
CA GLU A 517 -24.07 4.23 -5.06
C GLU A 517 -24.63 2.80 -4.97
N LEU A 518 -25.94 2.64 -4.94
CA LEU A 518 -26.61 1.34 -4.94
C LEU A 518 -26.25 0.52 -6.17
N ALA A 519 -26.32 1.12 -7.36
CA ALA A 519 -25.98 0.45 -8.60
C ALA A 519 -24.50 0.02 -8.67
N ASN A 520 -23.59 0.92 -8.23
CA ASN A 520 -22.15 0.62 -8.17
C ASN A 520 -21.86 -0.50 -7.16
N SER A 521 -22.54 -0.53 -6.00
CA SER A 521 -22.39 -1.60 -5.01
C SER A 521 -22.79 -2.98 -5.53
N LEU A 522 -23.67 -3.03 -6.53
CA LEU A 522 -24.10 -4.26 -7.23
C LEU A 522 -23.17 -4.66 -8.37
N GLY A 523 -22.13 -3.86 -8.67
CA GLY A 523 -21.21 -4.11 -9.77
C GLY A 523 -21.68 -3.58 -11.12
N PHE A 524 -22.66 -2.68 -11.13
CA PHE A 524 -23.05 -1.95 -12.34
C PHE A 524 -22.30 -0.62 -12.44
N ALA A 525 -22.07 -0.15 -13.65
CA ALA A 525 -21.50 1.17 -13.87
C ALA A 525 -22.59 2.23 -13.90
N ALA A 526 -22.55 3.17 -12.95
CA ALA A 526 -23.47 4.28 -12.85
C ALA A 526 -22.73 5.55 -12.41
N TYR A 527 -23.09 6.70 -13.01
CA TYR A 527 -22.48 8.00 -12.70
C TYR A 527 -23.52 9.11 -12.77
N CYS A 528 -23.48 10.06 -11.82
CA CYS A 528 -24.36 11.21 -11.80
C CYS A 528 -23.91 12.25 -12.83
N SER A 529 -24.84 12.76 -13.62
CA SER A 529 -24.63 13.90 -14.52
C SER A 529 -25.74 14.93 -14.35
N GLU A 530 -25.36 16.21 -14.36
CA GLU A 530 -26.33 17.31 -14.33
C GLU A 530 -26.81 17.60 -15.75
N ILE A 531 -28.12 17.80 -15.91
CA ILE A 531 -28.77 18.13 -17.18
C ILE A 531 -29.79 19.22 -16.98
N THR A 532 -29.99 20.06 -17.98
CA THR A 532 -31.09 21.02 -18.03
C THR A 532 -32.22 20.45 -18.90
N LYS A 533 -33.42 20.34 -18.31
CA LYS A 533 -34.63 19.98 -19.06
C LYS A 533 -35.53 21.21 -19.21
N THR A 534 -36.06 21.43 -20.42
CA THR A 534 -36.98 22.52 -20.72
C THR A 534 -38.34 21.91 -21.02
N CYS A 535 -39.36 22.38 -20.32
CA CYS A 535 -40.74 21.97 -20.57
C CYS A 535 -41.20 22.55 -21.91
N GLN A 536 -41.63 21.70 -22.84
CA GLN A 536 -42.07 22.13 -24.20
C GLN A 536 -43.37 22.95 -24.18
N VAL A 537 -44.21 22.81 -23.13
CA VAL A 537 -45.54 23.46 -23.06
C VAL A 537 -45.43 24.83 -22.41
N GLU A 538 -44.59 25.02 -21.40
CA GLU A 538 -44.55 26.25 -20.57
C GLU A 538 -43.19 26.99 -20.69
N GLY A 539 -42.22 26.50 -21.47
CA GLY A 539 -40.91 27.12 -21.64
C GLY A 539 -40.04 27.18 -20.37
N PHE A 540 -40.48 26.55 -19.27
CA PHE A 540 -39.75 26.54 -18.01
C PHE A 540 -38.55 25.55 -18.08
N SER A 541 -37.37 26.02 -17.76
CA SER A 541 -36.19 25.23 -17.67
C SER A 541 -35.80 24.95 -16.22
N GLY A 542 -35.43 23.73 -15.93
CA GLY A 542 -34.98 23.31 -14.60
C GLY A 542 -33.75 22.37 -14.66
N THR A 543 -32.95 22.40 -13.60
CA THR A 543 -31.81 21.49 -13.40
C THR A 543 -32.32 20.16 -12.88
N TYR A 544 -31.88 19.09 -13.50
CA TYR A 544 -32.17 17.71 -13.14
C TYR A 544 -30.86 16.93 -13.14
N TYR A 545 -30.87 15.79 -12.46
CA TYR A 545 -29.73 14.89 -12.36
C TYR A 545 -30.09 13.57 -13.01
N ARG A 546 -29.17 13.04 -13.81
CA ARG A 546 -29.38 11.84 -14.62
C ARG A 546 -28.26 10.84 -14.42
N THR A 547 -28.62 9.56 -14.36
CA THR A 547 -27.68 8.43 -14.43
C THR A 547 -28.07 7.46 -15.53
N GLN A 548 -27.10 6.71 -16.02
CA GLN A 548 -27.29 5.57 -16.87
C GLN A 548 -26.62 4.36 -16.22
N ILE A 549 -27.40 3.32 -15.95
CA ILE A 549 -26.96 2.09 -15.30
C ILE A 549 -26.76 1.03 -16.38
N HIS A 550 -25.58 0.44 -16.44
CA HIS A 550 -25.25 -0.60 -17.39
C HIS A 550 -24.13 -1.49 -16.85
N GLY A 551 -24.09 -2.74 -17.28
CA GLY A 551 -23.06 -3.67 -16.79
C GLY A 551 -23.39 -5.13 -17.08
N ILE A 552 -22.45 -5.99 -16.75
CA ILE A 552 -22.63 -7.44 -16.78
C ILE A 552 -23.66 -7.80 -15.72
N GLY A 553 -24.62 -8.65 -16.06
CA GLY A 553 -25.71 -9.05 -15.16
C GLY A 553 -26.84 -8.02 -15.01
N ILE A 554 -26.94 -7.01 -15.89
CA ILE A 554 -28.05 -6.02 -15.86
C ILE A 554 -29.44 -6.67 -16.00
N ASP A 555 -29.49 -7.83 -16.65
CA ASP A 555 -30.68 -8.68 -16.81
C ASP A 555 -31.12 -9.38 -15.52
N THR A 556 -30.25 -9.41 -14.49
CA THR A 556 -30.60 -9.96 -13.17
C THR A 556 -31.43 -9.01 -12.33
N ILE A 557 -31.61 -7.75 -12.74
CA ILE A 557 -32.44 -6.79 -12.01
C ILE A 557 -33.91 -7.20 -12.17
N PRO A 558 -34.63 -7.57 -11.07
CA PRO A 558 -35.95 -8.19 -11.13
C PRO A 558 -37.05 -7.19 -11.35
N THR A 559 -36.99 -6.42 -12.46
CA THR A 559 -38.07 -5.52 -12.86
C THR A 559 -39.36 -6.31 -13.14
N LYS A 560 -40.47 -5.80 -12.67
CA LYS A 560 -41.78 -6.47 -12.85
C LYS A 560 -42.45 -6.10 -14.17
N LEU A 561 -42.11 -4.91 -14.68
CA LEU A 561 -42.64 -4.44 -15.94
C LEU A 561 -41.90 -5.13 -17.11
N GLN A 562 -42.63 -5.98 -17.88
CA GLN A 562 -42.06 -6.71 -19.02
C GLN A 562 -41.34 -5.77 -20.02
N ARG A 563 -41.82 -4.57 -20.24
CA ARG A 563 -41.19 -3.56 -21.12
C ARG A 563 -39.89 -3.01 -20.60
N LYS A 564 -39.55 -3.22 -19.30
CA LYS A 564 -38.31 -2.79 -18.63
C LYS A 564 -37.38 -3.96 -18.29
N GLN A 565 -37.68 -5.17 -18.76
CA GLN A 565 -36.74 -6.30 -18.63
C GLN A 565 -35.60 -6.14 -19.61
N ALA A 566 -34.36 -6.13 -19.07
CA ALA A 566 -33.18 -6.02 -19.87
C ALA A 566 -32.74 -7.39 -20.40
N GLU A 567 -32.05 -7.39 -21.54
CA GLU A 567 -31.38 -8.57 -22.07
C GLU A 567 -29.96 -8.68 -21.52
N PRO A 568 -29.35 -9.88 -21.45
CA PRO A 568 -27.96 -10.03 -20.97
C PRO A 568 -26.98 -9.11 -21.68
N TYR A 569 -26.00 -8.60 -20.92
CA TYR A 569 -24.94 -7.77 -21.44
C TYR A 569 -23.85 -8.64 -22.09
N ASP A 570 -23.79 -8.64 -23.37
CA ASP A 570 -22.98 -9.56 -24.18
C ASP A 570 -21.77 -8.87 -24.88
N LYS A 571 -21.24 -7.77 -24.33
CA LYS A 571 -20.11 -7.07 -24.91
C LYS A 571 -18.80 -7.42 -24.25
N LEU A 572 -17.74 -7.47 -25.08
CA LEU A 572 -16.36 -7.69 -24.62
C LEU A 572 -15.83 -6.59 -23.68
N ARG A 573 -16.42 -5.39 -23.67
CA ARG A 573 -15.96 -4.29 -22.83
C ARG A 573 -16.75 -4.24 -21.52
N ASN A 574 -16.07 -4.45 -20.39
CA ASN A 574 -16.67 -4.26 -19.07
C ASN A 574 -16.87 -2.77 -18.79
N PRO A 575 -18.11 -2.30 -18.52
CA PRO A 575 -18.40 -0.90 -18.24
C PRO A 575 -17.81 -0.37 -16.94
N CYS A 576 -17.50 -1.26 -15.98
CA CYS A 576 -16.85 -0.91 -14.72
C CYS A 576 -15.37 -0.52 -14.89
N TYR A 577 -14.82 -0.66 -16.11
CA TYR A 577 -13.44 -0.25 -16.40
C TYR A 577 -13.40 1.19 -16.89
N VAL A 578 -12.75 2.06 -16.11
CA VAL A 578 -12.74 3.51 -16.32
C VAL A 578 -11.34 3.98 -16.73
N GLY A 579 -11.25 4.73 -17.83
CA GLY A 579 -10.02 5.43 -18.23
C GLY A 579 -9.68 6.53 -17.24
N PHE A 580 -8.41 6.89 -17.11
CA PHE A 580 -7.96 7.91 -16.19
C PHE A 580 -6.78 8.70 -16.74
N LYS A 581 -6.50 9.85 -16.11
CA LYS A 581 -5.30 10.67 -16.31
C LYS A 581 -4.60 10.84 -14.98
N ILE A 582 -3.31 11.10 -15.01
CA ILE A 582 -2.48 11.39 -13.83
C ILE A 582 -2.02 12.85 -13.97
N GLN A 583 -2.18 13.61 -12.89
CA GLN A 583 -1.71 14.99 -12.82
C GLN A 583 -0.97 15.18 -11.50
N GLN A 584 0.27 15.68 -11.57
CA GLN A 584 1.02 16.04 -10.38
C GLN A 584 0.36 17.23 -9.71
N VAL A 585 0.28 17.22 -8.39
CA VAL A 585 -0.18 18.32 -7.55
C VAL A 585 0.89 18.66 -6.51
N ASP A 586 0.62 19.68 -5.68
CA ASP A 586 1.54 20.08 -4.61
C ASP A 586 1.71 18.97 -3.57
N ASP A 587 2.80 19.07 -2.79
CA ASP A 587 3.07 18.17 -1.67
C ASP A 587 2.00 18.33 -0.59
N ASP A 588 1.46 17.21 -0.07
CA ASP A 588 0.41 17.20 0.95
C ASP A 588 0.58 16.01 1.89
N ASP A 589 -0.18 16.03 2.99
CA ASP A 589 -0.20 14.96 3.97
C ASP A 589 -0.83 13.69 3.39
N TYR A 590 -0.11 12.58 3.55
CA TYR A 590 -0.60 11.27 3.16
C TYR A 590 -0.94 10.37 4.35
N TYR A 591 -1.89 9.48 4.10
CA TYR A 591 -2.36 8.46 5.02
C TYR A 591 -2.42 7.13 4.31
N GLY A 592 -1.86 6.10 4.93
CA GLY A 592 -1.86 4.74 4.39
C GLY A 592 -2.33 3.75 5.42
N VAL A 593 -2.90 2.67 4.93
CA VAL A 593 -3.34 1.53 5.75
C VAL A 593 -2.65 0.28 5.24
N GLN A 594 -2.06 -0.49 6.12
CA GLN A 594 -1.65 -1.84 5.80
C GLN A 594 -2.79 -2.77 6.17
N VAL A 595 -3.19 -3.59 5.22
CA VAL A 595 -4.24 -4.58 5.41
C VAL A 595 -3.72 -5.99 5.10
N ASP A 596 -4.36 -6.98 5.69
CA ASP A 596 -4.06 -8.40 5.49
C ASP A 596 -4.55 -8.92 4.11
N GLN A 597 -4.41 -10.22 3.89
CA GLN A 597 -4.84 -10.98 2.72
C GLN A 597 -4.19 -10.51 1.40
N ASN A 598 -4.99 -10.21 0.35
CA ASN A 598 -4.49 -9.77 -0.96
C ASN A 598 -4.10 -8.28 -1.00
N HIS A 599 -4.17 -7.58 0.13
CA HIS A 599 -3.87 -6.16 0.29
C HIS A 599 -4.71 -5.22 -0.61
N MET A 600 -5.76 -5.74 -1.23
CA MET A 600 -6.72 -4.95 -1.99
C MET A 600 -7.94 -4.61 -1.14
N TYR A 601 -8.37 -3.36 -1.24
CA TYR A 601 -9.55 -2.87 -0.56
C TYR A 601 -10.31 -1.86 -1.43
N VAL A 602 -11.53 -1.56 -1.02
CA VAL A 602 -12.46 -0.75 -1.78
C VAL A 602 -12.52 0.66 -1.24
N MET A 603 -12.50 1.64 -2.14
CA MET A 603 -12.57 3.05 -1.78
C MET A 603 -13.76 3.77 -2.45
N GLY A 604 -14.22 4.82 -1.77
CA GLY A 604 -15.21 5.75 -2.26
C GLY A 604 -16.62 5.19 -2.46
N LYS A 605 -17.50 6.03 -2.98
CA LYS A 605 -18.88 5.68 -3.35
C LYS A 605 -18.96 4.87 -4.66
N ASN A 606 -17.88 4.90 -5.45
CA ASN A 606 -17.81 4.19 -6.72
C ASN A 606 -17.26 2.76 -6.59
N TYR A 607 -17.00 2.29 -5.37
CA TYR A 607 -16.48 0.94 -5.08
C TYR A 607 -15.22 0.58 -5.88
N MET A 608 -14.29 1.55 -5.99
CA MET A 608 -13.06 1.40 -6.75
C MET A 608 -12.06 0.55 -5.97
N ALA A 609 -11.46 -0.45 -6.62
CA ALA A 609 -10.43 -1.29 -6.04
C ALA A 609 -9.06 -0.57 -6.05
N THR A 610 -8.33 -0.68 -4.94
CA THR A 610 -6.96 -0.16 -4.77
C THR A 610 -6.10 -1.18 -4.02
N ASN A 611 -4.78 -0.97 -3.99
CA ASN A 611 -3.85 -1.92 -3.37
C ASN A 611 -2.89 -1.22 -2.41
N ASN A 612 -2.49 -1.92 -1.35
CA ASN A 612 -1.38 -1.53 -0.49
C ASN A 612 -0.78 -2.77 0.19
N SER A 613 0.54 -2.95 0.14
CA SER A 613 1.17 -4.14 0.71
C SER A 613 2.59 -3.92 1.20
N ASN A 614 3.04 -4.77 2.18
CA ASN A 614 4.47 -4.99 2.49
C ASN A 614 4.73 -6.12 3.48
N GLY A 615 5.61 -7.07 3.15
CA GLY A 615 6.12 -8.10 4.05
C GLY A 615 7.14 -7.64 5.10
N LYS A 616 7.66 -6.39 5.02
CA LYS A 616 8.67 -5.83 5.95
C LYS A 616 8.30 -5.97 7.42
N SER A 617 7.08 -5.61 7.74
CA SER A 617 6.57 -5.55 9.12
C SER A 617 6.48 -6.93 9.77
N LEU A 618 6.14 -7.96 9.00
CA LEU A 618 6.09 -9.34 9.48
C LEU A 618 7.50 -9.83 9.85
N LEU A 619 8.50 -9.51 9.03
CA LEU A 619 9.88 -9.89 9.32
C LEU A 619 10.41 -9.18 10.58
N VAL A 620 10.14 -7.88 10.74
CA VAL A 620 10.49 -7.14 11.96
C VAL A 620 9.78 -7.73 13.18
N SER A 621 8.51 -8.10 13.07
CA SER A 621 7.73 -8.71 14.15
C SER A 621 8.29 -10.05 14.60
N LEU A 622 8.63 -10.94 13.66
CA LEU A 622 9.28 -12.22 13.97
C LEU A 622 10.59 -12.00 14.73
N PHE A 623 11.41 -11.05 14.24
CA PHE A 623 12.68 -10.74 14.88
C PHE A 623 12.50 -10.16 16.30
N GLN A 624 11.53 -9.27 16.50
CA GLN A 624 11.22 -8.70 17.82
C GLN A 624 10.76 -9.78 18.82
N LYS A 625 9.90 -10.71 18.38
CA LYS A 625 9.47 -11.85 19.21
C LYS A 625 10.62 -12.77 19.62
N CYS A 626 11.61 -12.91 18.73
CA CYS A 626 12.78 -13.74 18.95
C CYS A 626 13.79 -13.10 19.90
N PHE A 627 13.97 -11.77 19.84
CA PHE A 627 14.98 -11.03 20.62
C PHE A 627 14.47 -10.50 21.97
N GLY A 628 13.17 -10.50 22.20
CA GLY A 628 12.56 -10.11 23.48
C GLY A 628 13.08 -8.77 24.02
N ASP A 629 13.64 -8.81 25.25
CA ASP A 629 14.17 -7.62 25.92
C ASP A 629 15.32 -6.93 25.16
N TYR A 630 15.99 -7.60 24.25
CA TYR A 630 17.08 -7.01 23.46
C TYR A 630 16.58 -6.12 22.33
N CYS A 631 15.26 -6.08 22.05
CA CYS A 631 14.66 -5.16 21.10
C CYS A 631 14.25 -3.85 21.76
N GLY A 632 14.37 -2.75 20.99
CA GLY A 632 13.90 -1.42 21.34
C GLY A 632 13.26 -0.75 20.13
N GLN A 633 12.43 0.26 20.39
CA GLN A 633 11.87 1.14 19.38
C GLN A 633 12.27 2.57 19.72
N PHE A 634 12.75 3.30 18.72
CA PHE A 634 13.05 4.71 18.83
C PHE A 634 12.03 5.53 18.05
N ASN A 635 11.70 6.71 18.56
CA ASN A 635 11.02 7.70 17.76
C ASN A 635 11.99 8.22 16.69
N VAL A 636 11.54 8.37 15.46
CA VAL A 636 12.35 8.86 14.33
C VAL A 636 12.91 10.27 14.58
N THR A 637 12.21 11.08 15.38
CA THR A 637 12.65 12.42 15.78
C THR A 637 14.02 12.42 16.44
N MET A 638 14.45 11.31 17.06
CA MET A 638 15.79 11.16 17.60
C MET A 638 16.88 11.29 16.52
N LEU A 639 16.59 10.90 15.28
CA LEU A 639 17.52 10.99 14.14
C LEU A 639 17.29 12.21 13.24
N THR A 640 16.17 12.91 13.37
CA THR A 640 15.81 13.99 12.43
C THR A 640 15.90 15.37 13.07
N GLN A 641 15.77 15.49 14.39
CA GLN A 641 15.85 16.76 15.11
C GLN A 641 17.27 17.17 15.42
N LYS A 642 17.45 18.44 15.84
CA LYS A 642 18.72 18.95 16.37
C LYS A 642 19.07 18.24 17.67
N ARG A 643 20.37 18.06 17.94
CA ARG A 643 20.87 17.51 19.19
C ARG A 643 20.22 18.18 20.41
N VAL A 644 19.67 17.35 21.29
CA VAL A 644 19.16 17.76 22.60
C VAL A 644 20.32 18.30 23.42
N LYS A 645 20.13 19.36 24.19
CA LYS A 645 21.17 19.87 25.05
C LYS A 645 21.49 18.84 26.14
N SER A 646 22.73 18.82 26.61
CA SER A 646 23.21 17.85 27.61
C SER A 646 22.42 17.81 28.94
N ASN A 647 21.66 18.86 29.22
CA ASN A 647 20.81 18.95 30.41
C ASN A 647 19.37 18.53 30.19
N ASP A 648 18.96 18.30 28.96
CA ASP A 648 17.60 17.90 28.64
C ASP A 648 17.41 16.39 28.84
N THR A 649 16.17 15.96 29.07
CA THR A 649 15.83 14.55 29.27
C THR A 649 15.77 13.83 27.91
N ASN A 650 16.46 12.67 27.84
CA ASN A 650 16.36 11.74 26.69
C ASN A 650 16.10 10.34 27.22
N SER A 651 14.85 10.12 27.60
CA SER A 651 14.40 8.85 28.20
C SER A 651 14.50 7.66 27.25
N GLU A 652 14.32 7.88 25.93
CA GLU A 652 14.42 6.84 24.92
C GLU A 652 15.85 6.30 24.82
N LEU A 653 16.84 7.18 24.80
CA LEU A 653 18.25 6.78 24.77
C LEU A 653 18.63 5.99 26.03
N VAL A 654 18.12 6.38 27.19
CA VAL A 654 18.35 5.66 28.46
C VAL A 654 17.75 4.23 28.39
N GLN A 655 16.56 4.09 27.84
CA GLN A 655 15.89 2.79 27.67
C GLN A 655 16.59 1.88 26.68
N ALA A 656 17.41 2.44 25.79
CA ALA A 656 18.18 1.68 24.80
C ALA A 656 19.45 1.03 25.38
N LYS A 657 19.80 1.27 26.64
CA LYS A 657 20.92 0.60 27.28
C LYS A 657 20.72 -0.91 27.29
N GLY A 658 21.73 -1.67 26.86
CA GLY A 658 21.67 -3.13 26.75
C GLY A 658 20.89 -3.67 25.55
N LYS A 659 20.09 -2.82 24.85
CA LYS A 659 19.40 -3.23 23.63
C LYS A 659 20.39 -3.52 22.51
N ARG A 660 20.02 -4.43 21.61
CA ARG A 660 20.87 -4.87 20.48
C ARG A 660 20.28 -4.53 19.14
N PHE A 661 18.97 -4.45 19.07
CA PHE A 661 18.22 -4.05 17.89
C PHE A 661 17.27 -2.92 18.23
N CYS A 662 17.35 -1.82 17.49
CA CYS A 662 16.40 -0.72 17.60
C CYS A 662 15.80 -0.40 16.23
N VAL A 663 14.49 -0.45 16.17
CA VAL A 663 13.75 -0.08 14.97
C VAL A 663 13.25 1.37 15.08
N LEU A 664 13.41 2.12 14.00
CA LEU A 664 12.82 3.44 13.81
C LEU A 664 11.78 3.33 12.70
N GLN A 665 10.70 4.08 12.82
CA GLN A 665 9.59 3.99 11.87
C GLN A 665 9.26 5.38 11.34
N GLU A 666 9.06 5.44 10.03
CA GLU A 666 8.48 6.53 9.25
C GLU A 666 8.97 7.94 9.62
N PRO A 667 10.08 8.41 9.04
CA PRO A 667 10.39 9.83 9.02
C PRO A 667 9.34 10.57 8.17
N SER A 668 8.97 11.77 8.60
CA SER A 668 8.21 12.67 7.75
C SER A 668 9.05 13.08 6.53
N GLU A 669 8.46 13.33 5.38
CA GLU A 669 9.18 13.56 4.12
C GLU A 669 10.12 14.76 4.14
N ASN A 670 9.76 15.80 4.89
CA ASN A 670 10.62 16.97 5.11
C ASN A 670 11.67 16.76 6.20
N GLU A 671 11.64 15.62 6.90
CA GLU A 671 12.64 15.29 7.89
C GLU A 671 13.88 14.74 7.19
N LYS A 672 15.00 15.35 7.53
CA LYS A 672 16.31 14.95 7.01
C LYS A 672 17.07 14.24 8.12
N ILE A 673 17.79 13.19 7.78
CA ILE A 673 18.64 12.50 8.75
C ILE A 673 19.70 13.48 9.27
N ASN A 674 19.73 13.66 10.60
CA ASN A 674 20.82 14.35 11.27
C ASN A 674 22.06 13.46 11.25
N VAL A 675 22.93 13.75 10.30
CA VAL A 675 24.15 12.98 10.05
C VAL A 675 25.06 12.88 11.26
N GLY A 676 25.09 13.95 12.10
CA GLY A 676 25.88 13.97 13.31
C GLY A 676 25.40 12.95 14.35
N ILE A 677 24.09 12.89 14.59
CA ILE A 677 23.49 11.92 15.51
C ILE A 677 23.62 10.50 14.97
N MET A 678 23.34 10.31 13.69
CA MET A 678 23.50 8.99 13.04
C MET A 678 24.93 8.46 13.21
N LYS A 679 25.95 9.30 12.96
CA LYS A 679 27.36 8.91 13.11
C LYS A 679 27.72 8.59 14.56
N GLU A 680 27.21 9.36 15.52
CA GLU A 680 27.42 9.13 16.96
C GLU A 680 26.82 7.79 17.40
N LEU A 681 25.57 7.51 17.04
CA LEU A 681 24.89 6.28 17.45
C LEU A 681 25.40 5.03 16.73
N THR A 682 25.96 5.17 15.53
CA THR A 682 26.58 4.07 14.77
C THR A 682 28.09 3.93 14.96
N GLY A 683 28.74 4.91 15.59
CA GLY A 683 30.21 4.95 15.74
C GLY A 683 30.75 4.14 16.92
N GLY A 684 29.88 3.68 17.82
CA GLY A 684 30.30 2.92 19.00
C GLY A 684 30.97 3.75 20.08
N ASP A 685 30.85 5.07 20.03
CA ASP A 685 31.30 5.98 21.11
C ASP A 685 30.33 5.96 22.30
N LYS A 686 30.82 6.37 23.48
CA LYS A 686 29.97 6.50 24.66
C LYS A 686 28.96 7.64 24.45
N VAL A 687 27.70 7.35 24.75
CA VAL A 687 26.60 8.32 24.73
C VAL A 687 26.10 8.58 26.12
N GLN A 688 25.58 9.79 26.34
CA GLN A 688 25.00 10.20 27.61
C GLN A 688 23.50 10.42 27.44
N GLY A 689 22.70 9.81 28.31
CA GLY A 689 21.26 10.01 28.38
C GLY A 689 20.80 10.33 29.80
N ARG A 690 19.70 11.08 29.92
CA ARG A 690 19.10 11.42 31.21
C ARG A 690 17.61 11.03 31.21
N GLY A 691 17.24 10.18 32.15
CA GLY A 691 15.83 9.87 32.44
C GLY A 691 15.16 10.99 33.24
N LEU A 692 13.83 11.04 33.20
CA LEU A 692 13.04 11.99 33.97
C LEU A 692 13.30 11.77 35.48
N TYR A 693 13.70 12.83 36.17
CA TYR A 693 14.05 12.81 37.61
C TYR A 693 15.19 11.84 38.00
N LYS A 694 16.05 11.48 37.06
CA LYS A 694 17.21 10.63 37.30
C LYS A 694 18.52 11.35 36.97
N ASP A 695 19.61 10.85 37.54
CA ASP A 695 20.97 11.30 37.16
C ASP A 695 21.31 10.84 35.75
N PRO A 696 22.16 11.58 35.03
CA PRO A 696 22.62 11.18 33.71
C PRO A 696 23.40 9.86 33.77
N ILE A 697 23.10 8.94 32.86
CA ILE A 697 23.91 7.73 32.68
C ILE A 697 24.74 7.83 31.42
N THR A 698 25.96 7.30 31.47
CA THR A 698 26.84 7.19 30.29
C THR A 698 27.05 5.72 29.97
N PHE A 699 26.77 5.32 28.73
CA PHE A 699 26.95 3.94 28.33
C PHE A 699 27.43 3.87 26.87
N LYS A 700 27.98 2.73 26.50
CA LYS A 700 28.35 2.43 25.09
C LYS A 700 27.15 1.78 24.41
N PRO A 701 26.65 2.34 23.28
CA PRO A 701 25.57 1.72 22.51
C PRO A 701 25.94 0.29 22.07
N GLN A 702 25.00 -0.63 22.27
CA GLN A 702 25.11 -2.02 21.83
C GLN A 702 24.15 -2.32 20.66
N PHE A 703 23.22 -1.40 20.40
CA PHE A 703 22.18 -1.56 19.41
C PHE A 703 22.65 -1.20 17.99
N LYS A 704 22.13 -1.91 17.04
CA LYS A 704 22.14 -1.55 15.61
C LYS A 704 20.75 -1.06 15.24
N MET A 705 20.68 -0.14 14.27
CA MET A 705 19.44 0.54 13.93
C MET A 705 18.97 0.15 12.53
N VAL A 706 17.67 -0.07 12.43
CA VAL A 706 16.96 -0.23 11.15
C VAL A 706 15.85 0.80 11.08
N LEU A 707 15.88 1.63 10.07
CA LEU A 707 14.81 2.56 9.74
C LEU A 707 13.89 1.90 8.72
N THR A 708 12.62 1.72 9.06
CA THR A 708 11.60 1.28 8.10
C THR A 708 10.85 2.51 7.61
N CYS A 709 10.77 2.69 6.30
CA CYS A 709 10.10 3.84 5.70
C CYS A 709 9.48 3.48 4.36
N ASN A 710 8.58 4.34 3.88
CA ASN A 710 8.02 4.27 2.54
C ASN A 710 8.75 5.20 1.58
N HIS A 711 9.29 6.30 2.10
CA HIS A 711 10.12 7.24 1.35
C HIS A 711 11.48 7.38 2.02
N LEU A 712 12.52 7.39 1.23
CA LEU A 712 13.87 7.61 1.71
C LEU A 712 14.01 9.05 2.23
N PRO A 713 14.36 9.27 3.51
CA PRO A 713 14.52 10.61 4.07
C PRO A 713 15.68 11.35 3.42
N GLY A 714 15.59 12.66 3.31
CA GLY A 714 16.70 13.47 2.77
C GLY A 714 17.97 13.33 3.60
N VAL A 715 19.13 13.24 2.94
CA VAL A 715 20.46 13.22 3.57
C VAL A 715 21.30 14.35 3.04
N MET A 716 21.50 15.38 3.87
CA MET A 716 22.37 16.50 3.48
C MET A 716 23.82 16.20 3.86
N ALA A 717 24.51 15.37 3.08
CA ALA A 717 25.91 15.07 3.31
C ALA A 717 26.64 14.72 2.01
N ASP A 718 27.76 15.42 1.81
CA ASP A 718 28.70 15.16 0.70
C ASP A 718 29.91 14.30 1.11
N ASP A 719 29.97 13.89 2.39
CA ASP A 719 31.14 13.21 2.95
C ASP A 719 31.03 11.68 2.84
N GLY A 720 32.14 11.05 2.50
CA GLY A 720 32.26 9.59 2.41
C GLY A 720 31.97 8.87 3.74
N GLY A 721 32.12 9.55 4.89
CA GLY A 721 31.87 8.99 6.21
C GLY A 721 30.39 8.71 6.47
N THR A 722 29.48 9.48 5.86
CA THR A 722 28.03 9.28 5.91
C THR A 722 27.63 8.11 4.99
N TRP A 723 28.04 8.17 3.71
CA TRP A 723 27.60 7.21 2.70
C TRP A 723 28.17 5.81 2.91
N ARG A 724 29.31 5.66 3.57
CA ARG A 724 29.82 4.34 3.97
C ARG A 724 28.94 3.65 5.02
N ARG A 725 28.14 4.42 5.79
CA ARG A 725 27.28 3.89 6.86
C ARG A 725 25.89 3.51 6.38
N LEU A 726 25.35 4.24 5.42
CA LEU A 726 23.98 4.02 4.93
C LEU A 726 23.91 2.78 4.04
N ARG A 727 22.86 1.99 4.23
CA ARG A 727 22.50 0.85 3.37
C ARG A 727 21.00 0.82 3.18
N VAL A 728 20.59 0.80 1.92
CA VAL A 728 19.19 0.73 1.51
C VAL A 728 18.89 -0.71 1.11
N LEU A 729 17.85 -1.28 1.70
CA LEU A 729 17.33 -2.60 1.38
C LEU A 729 15.88 -2.46 0.94
N ARG A 730 15.55 -3.02 -0.21
CA ARG A 730 14.20 -3.09 -0.75
C ARG A 730 13.62 -4.50 -0.56
N PHE A 731 12.28 -4.57 -0.41
CA PHE A 731 11.54 -5.81 -0.25
C PHE A 731 10.69 -6.07 -1.50
N PRO A 732 11.11 -6.97 -2.41
CA PRO A 732 10.52 -7.10 -3.74
C PRO A 732 9.30 -8.02 -3.81
N SER A 733 9.00 -8.82 -2.79
CA SER A 733 7.99 -9.88 -2.86
C SER A 733 6.57 -9.40 -2.62
N LYS A 734 5.60 -10.01 -3.31
CA LYS A 734 4.17 -9.75 -3.20
C LYS A 734 3.45 -10.99 -2.65
N PHE A 735 2.59 -10.77 -1.65
CA PHE A 735 1.75 -11.82 -1.06
C PHE A 735 0.30 -11.59 -1.46
N CYS A 736 -0.33 -12.55 -2.13
CA CYS A 736 -1.71 -12.45 -2.62
C CYS A 736 -2.41 -13.81 -2.52
N GLU A 737 -3.75 -13.83 -2.59
CA GLU A 737 -4.53 -15.08 -2.49
C GLU A 737 -4.30 -16.02 -3.66
N ASN A 738 -4.21 -15.47 -4.85
CA ASN A 738 -4.00 -16.20 -6.10
C ASN A 738 -2.73 -15.68 -6.77
N PRO A 739 -1.55 -16.16 -6.35
CA PRO A 739 -0.30 -15.80 -6.98
C PRO A 739 -0.27 -16.31 -8.42
N ASP A 740 0.28 -15.50 -9.33
CA ASP A 740 0.59 -15.96 -10.67
C ASP A 740 1.70 -17.02 -10.61
N PRO A 741 1.44 -18.27 -11.01
CA PRO A 741 2.45 -19.33 -10.99
C PRO A 741 3.71 -19.00 -11.79
N ASN A 742 3.62 -18.03 -12.71
CA ASN A 742 4.73 -17.61 -13.57
C ASN A 742 5.49 -16.40 -13.01
N ASN A 743 4.98 -15.78 -11.95
CA ASN A 743 5.66 -14.68 -11.28
C ASN A 743 6.41 -15.21 -10.05
N SER A 744 7.74 -15.29 -10.14
CA SER A 744 8.59 -15.78 -9.06
C SER A 744 8.61 -14.91 -7.81
N LEU A 745 8.01 -13.72 -7.86
CA LEU A 745 7.90 -12.75 -6.77
C LEU A 745 6.50 -12.69 -6.16
N GLU A 746 5.54 -13.44 -6.72
CA GLU A 746 4.20 -13.57 -6.14
C GLU A 746 4.08 -14.85 -5.33
N PHE A 747 3.60 -14.71 -4.11
CA PHE A 747 3.43 -15.83 -3.18
C PHE A 747 2.02 -15.82 -2.59
N LYS A 748 1.52 -16.99 -2.26
CA LYS A 748 0.23 -17.11 -1.58
C LYS A 748 0.34 -16.48 -0.19
N ALA A 749 -0.59 -15.55 0.12
CA ALA A 749 -0.70 -14.96 1.44
C ALA A 749 -1.08 -16.03 2.46
N ASP A 750 -0.38 -16.06 3.60
CA ASP A 750 -0.69 -16.91 4.73
C ASP A 750 -1.12 -16.03 5.91
N THR A 751 -2.42 -15.99 6.14
CA THR A 751 -3.03 -15.17 7.20
C THR A 751 -2.70 -15.67 8.61
N SER A 752 -2.24 -16.92 8.75
CA SER A 752 -1.84 -17.52 10.03
C SER A 752 -0.38 -17.24 10.42
N LEU A 753 0.39 -16.53 9.58
CA LEU A 753 1.82 -16.31 9.78
C LEU A 753 2.16 -15.66 11.13
N SER A 754 1.40 -14.67 11.56
CA SER A 754 1.64 -13.97 12.83
C SER A 754 1.43 -14.88 14.05
N GLU A 755 0.53 -15.86 13.96
CA GLU A 755 0.29 -16.86 14.99
C GLU A 755 1.44 -17.88 15.05
N LYS A 756 1.97 -18.30 13.90
CA LYS A 756 3.10 -19.22 13.80
C LYS A 756 4.40 -18.65 14.36
N PHE A 757 4.54 -17.33 14.46
CA PHE A 757 5.75 -16.71 15.00
C PHE A 757 6.04 -17.10 16.45
N ASP A 758 5.02 -17.39 17.24
CA ASP A 758 5.20 -17.87 18.62
C ASP A 758 5.78 -19.27 18.66
N ASP A 759 5.51 -20.10 17.66
CA ASP A 759 6.08 -21.45 17.53
C ASP A 759 7.47 -21.40 16.86
N TRP A 760 7.72 -20.42 16.00
CA TRP A 760 8.96 -20.33 15.22
C TRP A 760 10.12 -19.65 15.95
N LYS A 761 9.85 -18.83 16.97
CA LYS A 761 10.85 -17.93 17.59
C LYS A 761 12.10 -18.63 18.11
N GLU A 762 11.99 -19.83 18.71
CA GLU A 762 13.11 -20.59 19.22
C GLU A 762 13.94 -21.20 18.07
N THR A 763 13.27 -21.79 17.08
CA THR A 763 13.94 -22.31 15.87
C THR A 763 14.59 -21.18 15.06
N PHE A 764 13.95 -20.02 14.94
CA PHE A 764 14.54 -18.87 14.26
C PHE A 764 15.78 -18.34 14.99
N MET A 765 15.75 -18.29 16.32
CA MET A 765 16.92 -17.92 17.12
C MET A 765 18.07 -18.91 16.87
N LYS A 766 17.80 -20.20 16.80
CA LYS A 766 18.82 -21.21 16.48
C LYS A 766 19.45 -20.98 15.10
N ILE A 767 18.63 -20.68 14.10
CA ILE A 767 19.11 -20.31 12.75
C ILE A 767 20.03 -19.06 12.85
N LEU A 768 19.63 -18.04 13.60
CA LEU A 768 20.44 -16.81 13.76
C LEU A 768 21.79 -17.11 14.47
N LEU A 769 21.84 -18.01 15.44
CA LEU A 769 23.08 -18.44 16.07
C LEU A 769 24.03 -19.17 15.09
N GLU A 770 23.49 -20.00 14.19
CA GLU A 770 24.26 -20.64 13.12
C GLU A 770 24.83 -19.60 12.13
N TYR A 771 24.00 -18.64 11.71
CA TYR A 771 24.46 -17.53 10.85
C TYR A 771 25.45 -16.63 11.59
N TYR A 772 25.36 -16.51 12.92
CA TYR A 772 26.35 -15.76 13.70
C TYR A 772 27.76 -16.39 13.61
N ALA A 773 27.87 -17.70 13.59
CA ALA A 773 29.15 -18.36 13.40
C ALA A 773 29.78 -18.03 12.03
N ILE A 774 28.94 -17.89 11.00
CA ILE A 774 29.37 -17.45 9.67
C ILE A 774 29.78 -15.98 9.69
N TYR A 775 28.97 -15.11 10.32
CA TYR A 775 29.24 -13.69 10.47
C TYR A 775 30.55 -13.44 11.25
N ALA A 776 30.75 -14.16 12.35
CA ALA A 776 31.94 -13.99 13.18
C ALA A 776 33.23 -14.29 12.41
N LYS A 777 33.16 -15.21 11.43
CA LYS A 777 34.31 -15.62 10.59
C LYS A 777 34.51 -14.71 9.38
N ASN A 778 33.42 -14.35 8.68
CA ASN A 778 33.47 -13.75 7.33
C ASN A 778 33.01 -12.29 7.30
N GLY A 779 32.35 -11.79 8.37
CA GLY A 779 31.66 -10.49 8.35
C GLY A 779 30.38 -10.51 7.49
N ILE A 780 29.87 -9.33 7.16
CA ILE A 780 28.70 -9.16 6.28
C ILE A 780 29.18 -8.87 4.86
N VAL A 781 28.74 -9.69 3.91
CA VAL A 781 28.92 -9.45 2.47
C VAL A 781 27.67 -8.74 1.94
N GLU A 782 27.86 -7.54 1.39
CA GLU A 782 26.75 -6.73 0.86
C GLU A 782 26.38 -7.19 -0.55
N PRO A 783 25.11 -7.56 -0.84
CA PRO A 783 24.65 -7.94 -2.18
C PRO A 783 24.72 -6.77 -3.14
N GLN A 784 24.79 -7.07 -4.44
CA GLN A 784 24.87 -6.05 -5.48
C GLN A 784 23.64 -5.13 -5.48
N ASP A 785 22.47 -5.67 -5.21
CA ASP A 785 21.22 -4.91 -5.14
C ASP A 785 21.27 -3.83 -4.05
N VAL A 786 21.72 -4.18 -2.84
CA VAL A 786 21.87 -3.22 -1.73
C VAL A 786 22.89 -2.12 -2.09
N ILE A 787 23.95 -2.48 -2.82
CA ILE A 787 24.97 -1.52 -3.28
C ILE A 787 24.38 -0.56 -4.32
N LEU A 788 23.63 -1.08 -5.30
CA LEU A 788 23.02 -0.30 -6.36
C LEU A 788 21.99 0.68 -5.80
N GLU A 789 21.08 0.21 -4.94
CA GLU A 789 20.06 1.03 -4.30
C GLU A 789 20.65 2.12 -3.42
N THR A 790 21.70 1.79 -2.67
CA THR A 790 22.43 2.77 -1.86
C THR A 790 23.11 3.84 -2.73
N ASN A 791 23.67 3.45 -3.88
CA ASN A 791 24.28 4.39 -4.82
C ASN A 791 23.24 5.27 -5.52
N GLU A 792 22.08 4.73 -5.85
CA GLU A 792 20.97 5.51 -6.39
C GLU A 792 20.47 6.53 -5.36
N TYR A 793 20.27 6.10 -4.12
CA TYR A 793 19.91 6.99 -3.02
C TYR A 793 20.93 8.11 -2.82
N LYS A 794 22.22 7.79 -2.91
CA LYS A 794 23.30 8.79 -2.85
C LYS A 794 23.20 9.78 -4.00
N ARG A 795 22.96 9.31 -5.23
CA ARG A 795 22.84 10.16 -6.43
C ARG A 795 21.63 11.11 -6.31
N ASN A 796 20.49 10.60 -5.83
CA ASN A 796 19.26 11.39 -5.67
C ASN A 796 19.39 12.48 -4.59
N ASN A 797 20.30 12.32 -3.63
CA ASN A 797 20.62 13.32 -2.61
C ASN A 797 21.79 14.24 -2.97
N ASP A 798 22.41 14.08 -4.14
CA ASP A 798 23.48 14.93 -4.62
C ASP A 798 22.91 16.19 -5.30
N GLN A 799 22.78 17.25 -4.50
CA GLN A 799 22.25 18.55 -4.97
C GLN A 799 23.06 19.19 -6.10
N TYR A 800 24.35 18.87 -6.19
CA TYR A 800 25.20 19.38 -7.26
C TYR A 800 24.93 18.62 -8.57
N ALA A 801 24.75 17.32 -8.52
CA ALA A 801 24.32 16.53 -9.67
C ALA A 801 22.98 17.04 -10.21
N GLY A 802 21.96 17.17 -9.34
CA GLY A 802 20.64 17.68 -9.73
C GLY A 802 20.66 19.05 -10.36
N PHE A 803 21.47 19.98 -9.83
CA PHE A 803 21.69 21.31 -10.43
C PHE A 803 22.34 21.22 -11.81
N LEU A 804 23.38 20.39 -11.95
CA LEU A 804 24.14 20.28 -13.20
C LEU A 804 23.31 19.60 -14.29
N ASP A 805 22.58 18.53 -13.97
CA ASP A 805 21.75 17.77 -14.93
C ASP A 805 20.67 18.63 -15.59
N THR A 806 20.24 19.72 -14.95
CA THR A 806 19.24 20.65 -15.50
C THR A 806 19.82 21.70 -16.43
N LEU A 807 21.10 22.05 -16.29
CA LEU A 807 21.71 23.22 -16.91
C LEU A 807 22.81 22.92 -17.90
N VAL A 808 23.51 21.77 -17.76
CA VAL A 808 24.71 21.51 -18.55
C VAL A 808 24.70 20.13 -19.20
N GLU A 809 25.20 20.05 -20.41
CA GLU A 809 25.37 18.80 -21.13
C GLU A 809 26.81 18.60 -21.62
N LYS A 810 27.22 17.32 -21.70
CA LYS A 810 28.56 16.97 -22.12
C LYS A 810 28.73 17.17 -23.63
N SER A 811 29.78 17.89 -24.03
CA SER A 811 30.14 18.14 -25.42
C SER A 811 31.32 17.26 -25.86
N THR A 812 31.39 17.00 -27.16
CA THR A 812 32.55 16.32 -27.79
C THR A 812 33.66 17.31 -28.15
N LYS A 813 33.36 18.61 -28.11
CA LYS A 813 34.30 19.68 -28.52
C LYS A 813 35.03 20.24 -27.30
N LYS A 814 36.37 20.23 -27.32
CA LYS A 814 37.21 20.84 -26.27
C LYS A 814 37.05 22.36 -26.17
N THR A 815 36.51 23.00 -27.19
CA THR A 815 36.24 24.44 -27.23
C THR A 815 35.00 24.84 -26.44
N ASP A 816 34.12 23.89 -26.17
CA ASP A 816 32.94 24.11 -25.36
C ASP A 816 33.35 24.09 -23.89
N ILE A 817 33.21 25.24 -23.27
CA ILE A 817 33.68 25.49 -21.90
C ILE A 817 32.58 26.14 -21.07
N ILE A 818 32.54 25.80 -19.80
CA ILE A 818 31.68 26.43 -18.80
C ILE A 818 32.56 27.16 -17.78
N ASP A 819 32.33 28.44 -17.61
CA ASP A 819 33.03 29.27 -16.65
C ASP A 819 32.56 29.00 -15.22
N VAL A 820 33.50 28.93 -14.29
CA VAL A 820 33.22 28.60 -12.88
C VAL A 820 32.43 29.70 -12.19
N ASP A 821 32.70 30.97 -12.53
CA ASP A 821 32.04 32.13 -11.91
C ASP A 821 30.61 32.23 -12.35
N GLU A 822 30.36 32.11 -13.66
CA GLU A 822 29.03 32.13 -14.26
C GLU A 822 28.17 31.02 -13.72
N LEU A 823 28.67 29.77 -13.71
CA LEU A 823 27.94 28.63 -13.19
C LEU A 823 27.66 28.76 -11.69
N TYR A 824 28.56 29.35 -10.91
CA TYR A 824 28.36 29.59 -9.49
C TYR A 824 27.25 30.65 -9.24
N ASP A 825 27.15 31.69 -10.10
CA ASP A 825 26.08 32.68 -9.98
C ASP A 825 24.69 32.05 -10.25
N LEU A 826 24.60 31.18 -11.27
CA LEU A 826 23.39 30.39 -11.53
C LEU A 826 23.07 29.46 -10.35
N PHE A 827 24.10 28.82 -9.76
CA PHE A 827 23.94 27.97 -8.59
C PHE A 827 23.41 28.74 -7.37
N LYS A 828 23.87 29.96 -7.12
CA LYS A 828 23.36 30.78 -6.01
C LYS A 828 21.87 31.06 -6.14
N ASN A 829 21.41 31.38 -7.36
CA ASN A 829 20.01 31.63 -7.64
C ASN A 829 19.16 30.36 -7.45
N TRP A 830 19.60 29.27 -8.03
CA TRP A 830 18.95 27.96 -7.88
C TRP A 830 18.91 27.52 -6.40
N TRP A 831 20.02 27.68 -5.68
CA TRP A 831 20.11 27.33 -4.27
C TRP A 831 19.15 28.12 -3.40
N SER A 832 19.03 29.42 -3.65
CA SER A 832 18.11 30.29 -2.90
C SER A 832 16.66 29.91 -3.10
N ASN A 833 16.30 29.43 -4.28
CA ASN A 833 14.95 28.97 -4.60
C ASN A 833 14.67 27.58 -4.02
N THR A 834 15.65 26.68 -3.99
CA THR A 834 15.49 25.29 -3.58
C THR A 834 15.75 25.09 -2.07
N ASN A 835 16.61 25.91 -1.45
CA ASN A 835 17.07 25.77 -0.06
C ASN A 835 16.98 27.09 0.72
N ALA A 836 15.82 27.74 0.73
CA ALA A 836 15.63 29.10 1.28
C ALA A 836 16.14 29.31 2.73
N SER A 837 16.21 28.26 3.55
CA SER A 837 16.65 28.32 4.96
C SER A 837 18.12 27.94 5.19
N ILE A 838 18.86 27.57 4.15
CA ILE A 838 20.24 27.07 4.27
C ILE A 838 21.20 27.99 3.54
N ARG A 839 22.29 28.40 4.22
CA ARG A 839 23.31 29.22 3.61
C ARG A 839 23.92 28.54 2.39
N CYS A 840 23.95 29.27 1.27
CA CYS A 840 24.59 28.80 0.03
C CYS A 840 26.07 28.44 0.27
N PRO A 841 26.54 27.28 -0.20
CA PRO A 841 27.96 26.91 -0.16
C PRO A 841 28.86 27.97 -0.81
N VAL A 842 30.04 28.16 -0.24
CA VAL A 842 31.00 29.10 -0.82
C VAL A 842 31.57 28.56 -2.15
N LYS A 843 32.03 29.45 -3.02
CA LYS A 843 32.52 29.12 -4.37
C LYS A 843 33.60 28.03 -4.40
N THR A 844 34.47 27.97 -3.41
CA THR A 844 35.51 26.94 -3.32
C THR A 844 34.91 25.55 -3.10
N THR A 845 33.88 25.44 -2.23
CA THR A 845 33.15 24.21 -1.98
C THR A 845 32.31 23.81 -3.20
N PHE A 846 31.62 24.76 -3.84
CA PHE A 846 30.89 24.54 -5.07
C PHE A 846 31.80 23.96 -6.16
N LYS A 847 32.93 24.61 -6.45
CA LYS A 847 33.90 24.16 -7.45
C LYS A 847 34.43 22.76 -7.16
N LEU A 848 34.76 22.45 -5.91
CA LEU A 848 35.24 21.14 -5.50
C LEU A 848 34.20 20.02 -5.76
N ASN A 849 32.93 20.31 -5.53
CA ASN A 849 31.85 19.35 -5.76
C ASN A 849 31.53 19.22 -7.25
N CYS A 850 31.45 20.31 -7.99
CA CYS A 850 31.29 20.26 -9.45
C CYS A 850 32.43 19.49 -10.15
N ASN A 851 33.65 19.55 -9.64
CA ASN A 851 34.78 18.78 -10.16
C ASN A 851 34.56 17.25 -10.10
N LYS A 852 33.70 16.76 -9.21
CA LYS A 852 33.33 15.35 -9.14
C LYS A 852 32.50 14.91 -10.34
N HIS A 853 31.72 15.82 -10.91
CA HIS A 853 30.79 15.57 -12.03
C HIS A 853 31.34 16.03 -13.37
N LEU A 854 31.90 17.22 -13.43
CA LEU A 854 32.40 17.86 -14.65
C LEU A 854 33.86 17.53 -14.99
N GLY A 855 34.57 16.88 -14.03
CA GLY A 855 35.99 16.66 -14.13
C GLY A 855 36.79 17.84 -13.58
N LYS A 856 38.14 17.74 -13.65
CA LYS A 856 39.04 18.76 -13.08
C LYS A 856 38.93 20.08 -13.85
N ASP A 857 38.70 21.17 -13.14
CA ASP A 857 38.73 22.52 -13.69
C ASP A 857 40.12 22.93 -14.21
N VAL A 858 40.14 23.74 -15.24
CA VAL A 858 41.36 24.23 -15.92
C VAL A 858 41.41 25.73 -15.83
N ARG A 859 42.59 26.29 -15.54
CA ARG A 859 42.81 27.72 -15.50
C ARG A 859 43.18 28.27 -16.90
N LYS A 860 42.48 29.34 -17.34
CA LYS A 860 42.80 30.06 -18.58
C LYS A 860 42.78 31.54 -18.26
N GLY A 861 43.97 32.18 -18.23
CA GLY A 861 44.11 33.58 -17.79
C GLY A 861 43.74 33.74 -16.31
N SER A 862 42.76 34.62 -16.05
CA SER A 862 42.25 34.89 -14.69
C SER A 862 41.10 34.00 -14.27
N SER A 863 40.45 33.27 -15.21
CA SER A 863 39.26 32.46 -14.94
C SER A 863 39.51 30.97 -14.87
N TRP A 864 38.62 30.26 -14.22
CA TRP A 864 38.59 28.80 -14.14
C TRP A 864 37.42 28.27 -14.93
N HIS A 865 37.53 27.14 -15.65
CA HIS A 865 36.48 26.57 -16.48
C HIS A 865 36.62 25.04 -16.58
N TRP A 866 35.50 24.42 -16.96
CA TRP A 866 35.42 23.01 -17.33
C TRP A 866 35.36 22.90 -18.87
N ASN A 867 36.23 22.07 -19.44
CA ASN A 867 36.25 21.78 -20.90
C ASN A 867 35.31 20.61 -21.19
N TYR A 868 34.83 20.55 -22.45
CA TYR A 868 33.89 19.52 -22.94
C TYR A 868 32.50 19.61 -22.33
N TRP A 869 32.08 20.78 -21.88
CA TRP A 869 30.75 21.01 -21.31
C TRP A 869 30.16 22.28 -21.92
N LYS A 870 28.86 22.27 -22.17
CA LYS A 870 28.08 23.44 -22.64
C LYS A 870 26.77 23.52 -21.88
N TYR A 871 26.15 24.71 -21.90
CA TYR A 871 24.80 24.88 -21.38
C TYR A 871 23.80 24.20 -22.31
N CYS A 872 22.75 23.58 -21.71
CA CYS A 872 21.64 23.00 -22.44
C CYS A 872 20.90 24.16 -23.21
N ASP A 873 20.60 23.98 -24.50
CA ASP A 873 19.74 24.87 -25.26
C ASP A 873 18.32 24.81 -24.71
N MET A 874 17.92 25.82 -23.93
CA MET A 874 16.58 25.90 -23.33
C MET A 874 15.47 25.98 -24.38
N ASP A 875 15.74 26.54 -25.55
CA ASP A 875 14.77 26.69 -26.65
C ASP A 875 14.41 25.34 -27.32
N LYS A 876 15.26 24.32 -27.22
CA LYS A 876 14.96 22.97 -27.75
C LYS A 876 14.13 22.09 -26.85
N LYS A 877 14.05 22.40 -25.54
CA LYS A 877 13.21 21.65 -24.62
C LYS A 877 11.77 22.14 -24.60
N ALA A 878 11.51 23.38 -25.01
CA ALA A 878 10.15 23.94 -25.14
C ALA A 878 9.43 23.38 -26.38
N ASP A 879 10.17 23.14 -27.49
CA ASP A 879 9.60 22.60 -28.74
C ASP A 879 9.33 21.06 -28.64
N ASP A 880 10.04 20.35 -27.75
CA ASP A 880 9.80 18.92 -27.51
C ASP A 880 8.65 18.67 -26.51
N GLU A 881 8.21 19.68 -25.76
CA GLU A 881 7.04 19.58 -24.85
C GLU A 881 5.70 19.93 -25.52
N ASP A 882 5.73 20.72 -26.62
CA ASP A 882 4.52 21.07 -27.39
C ASP A 882 4.18 20.07 -28.52
N ASP A 883 5.10 19.18 -28.91
CA ASP A 883 4.89 18.14 -29.93
C ASP A 883 4.67 16.71 -29.33
N MET A 884 4.51 16.55 -28.02
CA MET A 884 4.16 15.26 -27.36
C MET A 884 2.73 15.34 -26.77
#